data_442aef5c0c9c82a8d3f9a9da8b162b4a
#
_entry.id   442aef5c0c9c82a8d3f9a9da8b162b4a
#
_cell.length_a   1.000
_cell.length_b   1.000
_cell.length_c   1.000
_cell.angle_alpha   90.00
_cell.angle_beta   90.00
_cell.angle_gamma   90.00
#
_symmetry.space_group_name_H-M   'P 1'
#
loop_
_entity.id
_entity.type
_entity.pdbx_description
1 polymer ?
#
loop_
_entity_poly.entity_id
_entity_poly.type
_entity_poly.pdbx_seq_one_letter_code
_entity_poly.pdbx_strand_id
1 'polypeptide(L)'
;MREPVTRPRPVREQLPAGGPELLTLLARLLRRPRRGDRRLPLLWLVRPTGAGAVAALLRRFAARRAGRRVPHAVLDLTGRPAGDDVAAVLRELHRQLSVEAFGAPRLRFRHYPLADWLMHQTLAVDLDAADSGRAALVRRLRDWRGRRAGEDPQVGGDSGLGAALHLLLWLLWRAVPGVVFRIAVSGRVPLVGRQYRWFMRQQYLAPRQSVTFLGFAERLTAGWRDGEHPAQVEKLLLHAFLEDLRLAYRRRFWRPGDWRRTAYPVLVLDGARPDNVGHTLVRLVDEVRNETGRNDPLLVVAVAADPPPEPAAARPLAEAEEAYEEWAEALPENRRLRRPGAWLMLLEADDRDVDVPVGGVPPTLVAPDPPWWARRFLPAAVALALVAGLGVWAHGRWAPDCRPWPTDQVAVRLVAGECVGYSDTAGQVFNSEPGQDRLRAVQRRIFAQNRAAEEVWRRSEHRRPYLTLVYLGSLTGNRTRADEESYVSEREELEGMATAQYALLQESAAADDAALLHIVVANAGRQMRHADDAVRMLEGLARDDPTVLGVVGLVDSRTSTAAALRELNRVGLPVLAPTLSADRMDANSSLYLAMSAPNRDQARMVEAYARQVLRVGEAHVYWTTGEGSSLTDDLYVATLVDGLRERFGDRITRLDEWRSGRRLTQECGYPGMLFFAGRWSEFDGFMRALKECGANPPRHLVADDSVNRYMANPGLRASAPGNLPVTYVSKAALATCASLRAAQAGRDDARGSFLTWIGADGLLDPPRCRAGTGPPVGERVSLAYDATMMTVRALESLAARLRHADTGRRWEPRSVNPVGVHAEVLRQNAAGGYPGVSGLIRYAPDSGEPVAKRLALLTVAKVPDVDAAPVEVFHCGVADTGPDPGCRVAPR
;
A
#
# COMPACT_ATOMS: atom_id res chain seq x y z
N MET A 1 47.59 -56.69 19.31
CA MET A 1 48.04 -55.80 20.39
C MET A 1 47.73 -54.36 20.06
N ARG A 2 46.73 -53.73 20.73
CA ARG A 2 46.47 -52.32 20.65
C ARG A 2 47.26 -51.64 21.76
N GLU A 3 48.13 -50.71 21.40
CA GLU A 3 48.80 -49.84 22.39
C GLU A 3 47.85 -49.11 23.25
N PRO A 4 48.08 -48.92 24.53
CA PRO A 4 47.23 -48.15 25.44
C PRO A 4 47.39 -46.66 25.12
N VAL A 5 46.32 -46.03 24.74
CA VAL A 5 46.19 -44.56 24.59
C VAL A 5 46.45 -43.91 25.97
N THR A 6 47.65 -43.37 26.15
CA THR A 6 48.05 -42.57 27.30
C THR A 6 47.17 -41.31 27.34
N ARG A 7 46.26 -41.25 28.33
CA ARG A 7 45.50 -40.05 28.62
C ARG A 7 46.46 -38.89 28.91
N PRO A 8 46.37 -37.73 28.28
CA PRO A 8 47.18 -36.58 28.60
C PRO A 8 47.03 -36.25 30.09
N ARG A 9 48.14 -36.06 30.82
CA ARG A 9 48.13 -35.60 32.22
C ARG A 9 47.34 -34.32 32.30
N PRO A 10 46.45 -34.17 33.32
CA PRO A 10 45.72 -32.95 33.51
C PRO A 10 46.69 -31.78 33.76
N VAL A 11 46.60 -30.73 32.96
CA VAL A 11 47.38 -29.50 33.17
C VAL A 11 46.96 -28.96 34.53
N ARG A 12 47.91 -28.82 35.49
CA ARG A 12 47.65 -28.17 36.80
C ARG A 12 48.04 -26.72 36.72
N GLU A 13 47.23 -25.86 37.32
CA GLU A 13 47.50 -24.42 37.49
C GLU A 13 47.64 -24.11 38.96
N GLN A 14 48.63 -23.29 39.31
CA GLN A 14 48.82 -22.79 40.70
C GLN A 14 47.88 -21.58 40.94
N LEU A 15 46.98 -21.73 41.88
CA LEU A 15 46.04 -20.71 42.31
C LEU A 15 46.25 -20.48 43.83
N PRO A 16 46.01 -19.24 44.34
CA PRO A 16 45.95 -19.02 45.76
C PRO A 16 44.83 -19.86 46.39
N ALA A 17 45.02 -20.25 47.64
CA ALA A 17 43.98 -20.94 48.41
C ALA A 17 42.69 -20.10 48.39
N GLY A 18 41.56 -20.74 48.00
CA GLY A 18 40.28 -19.98 47.75
C GLY A 18 40.17 -19.38 46.34
N GLY A 19 41.14 -19.61 45.44
CA GLY A 19 41.08 -19.11 44.07
C GLY A 19 39.90 -19.65 43.23
N PRO A 20 39.55 -20.95 43.33
CA PRO A 20 38.37 -21.51 42.66
C PRO A 20 37.05 -20.84 43.09
N GLU A 21 36.90 -20.53 44.42
CA GLU A 21 35.73 -19.85 45.01
C GLU A 21 35.61 -18.43 44.47
N LEU A 22 36.75 -17.69 44.42
CA LEU A 22 36.78 -16.36 43.79
C LEU A 22 36.35 -16.41 42.35
N LEU A 23 36.84 -17.39 41.56
CA LEU A 23 36.47 -17.51 40.16
C LEU A 23 34.99 -17.86 39.97
N THR A 24 34.43 -18.65 40.88
CA THR A 24 33.00 -18.97 40.90
C THR A 24 32.17 -17.71 41.19
N LEU A 25 32.56 -16.94 42.21
CA LEU A 25 31.94 -15.65 42.54
C LEU A 25 32.05 -14.68 41.36
N LEU A 26 33.21 -14.51 40.73
CA LEU A 26 33.38 -13.66 39.56
C LEU A 26 32.53 -14.11 38.39
N ALA A 27 32.43 -15.39 38.09
CA ALA A 27 31.56 -15.92 37.05
C ALA A 27 30.07 -15.61 37.33
N ARG A 28 29.67 -15.71 38.60
CA ARG A 28 28.32 -15.33 39.08
C ARG A 28 28.07 -13.82 38.94
N LEU A 29 28.99 -12.98 39.37
CA LEU A 29 28.87 -11.51 39.36
C LEU A 29 28.87 -10.96 37.94
N LEU A 30 29.72 -11.47 37.07
CA LEU A 30 29.83 -11.00 35.67
C LEU A 30 28.63 -11.39 34.83
N ARG A 31 27.88 -12.44 35.18
CA ARG A 31 26.70 -12.89 34.45
C ARG A 31 25.54 -11.93 34.71
N ARG A 32 25.14 -11.23 33.66
CA ARG A 32 24.01 -10.31 33.74
C ARG A 32 22.67 -11.07 33.78
N PRO A 33 21.79 -10.83 34.78
CA PRO A 33 20.49 -11.48 34.88
C PRO A 33 19.58 -11.06 33.69
N ARG A 34 18.61 -11.93 33.33
CA ARG A 34 17.65 -11.62 32.25
C ARG A 34 16.71 -10.47 32.62
N ARG A 35 16.35 -10.32 33.90
CA ARG A 35 15.50 -9.23 34.42
C ARG A 35 16.24 -8.54 35.59
N GLY A 36 16.13 -7.22 35.64
CA GLY A 36 16.83 -6.40 36.63
C GLY A 36 18.33 -6.27 36.37
N ASP A 37 19.03 -5.60 37.24
CA ASP A 37 20.48 -5.47 37.25
C ASP A 37 21.02 -5.92 38.63
N ARG A 38 22.19 -6.54 38.63
CA ARG A 38 22.86 -7.01 39.87
C ARG A 38 23.61 -5.86 40.51
N ARG A 39 23.65 -5.82 41.83
CA ARG A 39 24.55 -4.96 42.60
C ARG A 39 25.95 -5.56 42.57
N LEU A 40 26.95 -4.77 42.20
CA LEU A 40 28.32 -5.22 42.00
C LEU A 40 29.20 -4.57 43.07
N PRO A 41 29.89 -5.37 43.91
CA PRO A 41 30.81 -4.85 44.93
C PRO A 41 32.07 -4.26 44.29
N LEU A 42 32.80 -3.48 45.07
CA LEU A 42 34.20 -3.13 44.82
C LEU A 42 35.03 -4.15 45.55
N LEU A 43 35.59 -5.10 44.82
CA LEU A 43 36.40 -6.18 45.39
C LEU A 43 37.82 -5.69 45.67
N TRP A 44 38.28 -5.78 46.87
CA TRP A 44 39.67 -5.50 47.27
C TRP A 44 40.29 -6.82 47.74
N LEU A 45 41.22 -7.32 46.94
CA LEU A 45 41.91 -8.59 47.18
C LEU A 45 43.27 -8.32 47.78
N VAL A 46 43.46 -8.65 49.06
CA VAL A 46 44.76 -8.51 49.77
C VAL A 46 45.54 -9.79 49.66
N ARG A 47 46.76 -9.65 49.12
CA ARG A 47 47.77 -10.73 49.13
C ARG A 47 49.14 -10.10 49.33
N PRO A 48 49.72 -10.25 50.53
CA PRO A 48 50.98 -9.58 50.89
C PRO A 48 52.15 -9.96 50.00
N THR A 49 52.23 -11.23 49.62
CA THR A 49 53.27 -11.75 48.69
C THR A 49 52.62 -12.16 47.37
N GLY A 50 53.21 -11.78 46.24
CA GLY A 50 52.75 -12.19 44.94
C GLY A 50 51.44 -11.58 44.49
N ALA A 51 51.07 -10.36 44.94
CA ALA A 51 49.85 -9.66 44.54
C ALA A 51 49.61 -9.67 43.05
N GLY A 52 50.63 -9.45 42.20
CA GLY A 52 50.52 -9.48 40.75
C GLY A 52 50.12 -10.83 40.13
N ALA A 53 50.29 -11.93 40.88
CA ALA A 53 49.88 -13.26 40.37
C ALA A 53 48.37 -13.41 40.24
N VAL A 54 47.59 -12.85 41.16
CA VAL A 54 46.14 -12.89 41.13
C VAL A 54 45.61 -12.05 39.93
N ALA A 55 46.22 -10.88 39.74
CA ALA A 55 45.86 -10.03 38.57
C ALA A 55 46.27 -10.67 37.24
N ALA A 56 47.40 -11.33 37.18
CA ALA A 56 47.83 -12.09 36.00
C ALA A 56 46.86 -13.24 35.69
N LEU A 57 46.33 -13.93 36.72
CA LEU A 57 45.32 -14.95 36.58
C LEU A 57 44.01 -14.39 36.03
N LEU A 58 43.53 -13.29 36.61
CA LEU A 58 42.31 -12.60 36.10
C LEU A 58 42.46 -12.13 34.67
N ARG A 59 43.64 -11.62 34.26
CA ARG A 59 43.96 -11.28 32.88
C ARG A 59 43.88 -12.48 31.94
N ARG A 60 44.36 -13.61 32.37
CA ARG A 60 44.40 -14.87 31.62
C ARG A 60 42.99 -15.44 31.37
N PHE A 61 42.13 -15.38 32.35
CA PHE A 61 40.72 -15.79 32.23
C PHE A 61 39.90 -14.86 31.31
N ALA A 62 40.15 -13.57 31.35
CA ALA A 62 39.52 -12.60 30.46
C ALA A 62 39.94 -12.76 29.01
N ALA A 63 41.11 -13.31 28.72
CA ALA A 63 41.68 -13.37 27.36
C ALA A 63 41.41 -14.66 26.55
N ARG A 64 40.88 -15.73 27.16
CA ARG A 64 41.03 -17.13 26.66
C ARG A 64 40.11 -17.62 25.54
N ARG A 65 39.12 -16.88 25.02
CA ARG A 65 38.32 -17.36 23.83
C ARG A 65 37.92 -16.28 22.88
N ALA A 66 38.29 -16.45 21.59
CA ALA A 66 37.79 -15.66 20.49
C ALA A 66 36.27 -15.82 20.34
N GLY A 67 35.52 -14.71 20.33
CA GLY A 67 34.09 -14.65 20.02
C GLY A 67 33.13 -14.35 21.17
N ARG A 68 33.47 -14.69 22.43
CA ARG A 68 32.60 -14.44 23.61
C ARG A 68 33.42 -13.96 24.81
N ARG A 69 33.95 -12.76 24.66
CA ARG A 69 34.78 -12.18 25.75
C ARG A 69 33.89 -11.39 26.69
N VAL A 70 34.20 -11.46 28.01
CA VAL A 70 33.70 -10.50 28.98
C VAL A 70 34.37 -9.16 28.69
N PRO A 71 33.63 -8.04 28.61
CA PRO A 71 34.26 -6.73 28.51
C PRO A 71 35.16 -6.47 29.72
N HIS A 72 36.42 -6.20 29.50
CA HIS A 72 37.39 -6.01 30.55
C HIS A 72 38.40 -4.92 30.23
N ALA A 73 38.91 -4.30 31.29
CA ALA A 73 40.06 -3.42 31.25
C ALA A 73 41.01 -3.79 32.39
N VAL A 74 42.30 -3.76 32.11
CA VAL A 74 43.34 -4.11 33.10
C VAL A 74 44.32 -2.96 33.19
N LEU A 75 44.57 -2.49 34.40
CA LEU A 75 45.56 -1.44 34.70
C LEU A 75 46.61 -2.01 35.61
N ASP A 76 47.86 -1.96 35.15
CA ASP A 76 49.03 -2.23 35.96
C ASP A 76 49.53 -0.94 36.63
N LEU A 77 49.44 -0.91 37.95
CA LEU A 77 49.82 0.25 38.79
C LEU A 77 51.14 0.02 39.53
N THR A 78 51.78 -1.13 39.36
CA THR A 78 52.99 -1.52 40.11
C THR A 78 54.18 -0.62 39.86
N GLY A 79 54.27 -0.03 38.66
CA GLY A 79 55.38 0.87 38.24
C GLY A 79 54.98 2.35 38.07
N ARG A 80 53.75 2.75 38.43
CA ARG A 80 53.24 4.10 38.24
C ARG A 80 53.62 5.02 39.45
N PRO A 81 53.97 6.27 39.19
CA PRO A 81 54.26 7.24 40.22
C PRO A 81 53.02 7.53 41.10
N ALA A 82 53.22 7.87 42.39
CA ALA A 82 52.15 8.17 43.34
C ALA A 82 51.28 9.38 42.99
N GLY A 83 51.61 10.15 41.96
CA GLY A 83 50.90 11.34 41.49
C GLY A 83 50.17 11.20 40.15
N ASP A 84 49.85 9.99 39.65
CA ASP A 84 49.10 9.80 38.42
C ASP A 84 47.69 10.43 38.51
N ASP A 85 47.26 11.14 37.45
CA ASP A 85 45.99 11.80 37.32
C ASP A 85 44.85 10.78 37.03
N VAL A 86 43.77 10.82 37.79
CA VAL A 86 42.55 10.00 37.58
C VAL A 86 42.03 10.15 36.17
N ALA A 87 42.17 11.35 35.57
CA ALA A 87 41.73 11.60 34.18
C ALA A 87 42.56 10.80 33.19
N ALA A 88 43.88 10.61 33.41
CA ALA A 88 44.74 9.77 32.57
C ALA A 88 44.32 8.29 32.63
N VAL A 89 44.03 7.79 33.83
CA VAL A 89 43.55 6.42 34.08
C VAL A 89 42.19 6.21 33.39
N LEU A 90 41.24 7.12 33.51
CA LEU A 90 39.94 7.02 32.89
C LEU A 90 40.03 7.05 31.34
N ARG A 91 40.97 7.78 30.75
CA ARG A 91 41.24 7.76 29.29
C ARG A 91 41.72 6.37 28.83
N GLU A 92 42.61 5.76 29.55
CA GLU A 92 43.09 4.40 29.26
C GLU A 92 41.95 3.37 29.37
N LEU A 93 41.15 3.43 30.44
CA LEU A 93 39.97 2.58 30.62
C LEU A 93 38.94 2.77 29.49
N HIS A 94 38.66 4.01 29.10
CA HIS A 94 37.80 4.33 27.99
C HIS A 94 38.33 3.71 26.70
N ARG A 95 39.64 3.82 26.42
CA ARG A 95 40.27 3.25 25.25
C ARG A 95 40.09 1.73 25.18
N GLN A 96 40.41 1.01 26.27
CA GLN A 96 40.30 -0.46 26.35
C GLN A 96 38.86 -0.93 26.17
N LEU A 97 37.87 -0.27 26.78
CA LEU A 97 36.46 -0.71 26.73
C LEU A 97 35.72 -0.29 25.47
N SER A 98 36.16 0.77 24.75
CA SER A 98 35.48 1.29 23.58
C SER A 98 36.00 0.74 22.25
N VAL A 99 37.31 0.38 22.16
CA VAL A 99 37.96 -0.06 20.91
C VAL A 99 37.67 -1.51 20.62
N GLU A 100 37.70 -2.38 21.64
CA GLU A 100 37.53 -3.81 21.46
C GLU A 100 36.05 -4.22 21.32
N ALA A 101 35.79 -5.19 20.43
CA ALA A 101 34.49 -5.83 20.28
C ALA A 101 34.46 -7.14 21.08
N PHE A 102 33.78 -7.15 22.22
CA PHE A 102 33.67 -8.30 23.12
C PHE A 102 32.48 -9.23 22.76
N GLY A 103 32.26 -9.51 21.47
CA GLY A 103 31.13 -10.35 21.02
C GLY A 103 29.74 -9.68 21.07
N ALA A 104 29.66 -8.45 21.52
CA ALA A 104 28.48 -7.57 21.56
C ALA A 104 28.80 -6.26 20.82
N PRO A 105 27.80 -5.42 20.52
CA PRO A 105 28.07 -4.09 19.96
C PRO A 105 29.01 -3.31 20.87
N ARG A 106 29.96 -2.57 20.27
CA ARG A 106 30.95 -1.77 21.03
C ARG A 106 30.26 -0.87 22.04
N LEU A 107 30.93 -0.65 23.19
CA LEU A 107 30.44 0.26 24.24
C LEU A 107 30.53 1.71 23.74
N ARG A 108 29.41 2.41 23.74
CA ARG A 108 29.35 3.80 23.29
C ARG A 108 29.37 4.73 24.48
N PHE A 109 30.43 5.53 24.56
CA PHE A 109 30.58 6.59 25.52
C PHE A 109 30.19 7.93 24.91
N ARG A 110 29.30 8.67 25.55
CA ARG A 110 28.79 9.96 25.07
C ARG A 110 29.12 11.12 26.02
N HIS A 111 29.01 10.91 27.33
CA HIS A 111 29.23 11.92 28.35
C HIS A 111 30.71 12.05 28.68
N TYR A 112 31.40 10.97 28.97
CA TYR A 112 32.80 10.97 29.30
C TYR A 112 33.69 11.62 28.24
N PRO A 113 33.63 11.25 26.94
CA PRO A 113 34.49 11.85 25.94
C PRO A 113 34.17 13.33 25.68
N LEU A 114 32.94 13.78 25.95
CA LEU A 114 32.60 15.19 25.87
C LEU A 114 33.25 15.98 27.01
N ALA A 115 33.20 15.46 28.25
CA ALA A 115 33.83 16.07 29.42
C ALA A 115 35.36 16.12 29.24
N ASP A 116 35.99 14.99 28.87
CA ASP A 116 37.42 14.90 28.60
C ASP A 116 37.89 15.87 27.52
N TRP A 117 37.13 15.93 26.40
CA TRP A 117 37.41 16.89 25.31
C TRP A 117 37.32 18.36 25.77
N LEU A 118 36.30 18.71 26.57
CA LEU A 118 36.15 20.07 27.11
C LEU A 118 37.32 20.46 27.99
N MET A 119 37.85 19.55 28.79
CA MET A 119 39.01 19.81 29.64
C MET A 119 40.29 20.16 28.87
N HIS A 120 40.41 19.75 27.60
CA HIS A 120 41.56 20.01 26.77
C HIS A 120 41.36 21.24 25.84
N GLN A 121 40.22 21.96 25.94
CA GLN A 121 40.01 23.20 25.18
C GLN A 121 40.57 24.40 25.98
N THR A 122 41.35 25.22 25.29
CA THR A 122 41.79 26.53 25.78
C THR A 122 40.89 27.61 25.19
N LEU A 123 40.25 28.41 26.03
CA LEU A 123 39.54 29.61 25.62
C LEU A 123 40.37 30.82 26.07
N ALA A 124 40.56 31.82 25.21
CA ALA A 124 41.17 33.07 25.62
C ALA A 124 40.27 33.76 26.64
N VAL A 125 40.84 34.10 27.81
CA VAL A 125 40.15 34.80 28.88
C VAL A 125 40.24 36.32 28.59
N ASP A 126 39.50 36.76 27.55
CA ASP A 126 39.32 38.18 27.33
C ASP A 126 37.95 38.58 27.91
N LEU A 127 37.97 39.32 29.00
CA LEU A 127 36.79 39.74 29.74
C LEU A 127 35.81 40.58 28.89
N ASP A 128 36.34 41.29 27.87
CA ASP A 128 35.53 42.11 26.94
C ASP A 128 34.96 41.35 25.74
N ALA A 129 35.29 40.06 25.55
CA ALA A 129 34.92 39.24 24.41
C ALA A 129 34.21 37.94 24.79
N ALA A 130 33.48 37.91 25.89
CA ALA A 130 32.76 36.69 26.39
C ALA A 130 31.84 36.02 25.35
N ASP A 131 31.21 36.81 24.48
CA ASP A 131 30.37 36.28 23.39
C ASP A 131 31.20 35.68 22.25
N SER A 132 32.41 36.13 22.01
CA SER A 132 33.33 35.58 21.00
C SER A 132 33.89 34.21 21.44
N GLY A 133 34.20 34.05 22.74
CA GLY A 133 34.67 32.78 23.33
C GLY A 133 33.63 31.69 23.25
N ARG A 134 32.37 31.98 23.57
CA ARG A 134 31.23 31.04 23.47
C ARG A 134 30.93 30.64 22.02
N ALA A 135 31.01 31.61 21.08
CA ALA A 135 30.83 31.33 19.67
C ALA A 135 31.94 30.41 19.11
N ALA A 136 33.18 30.61 19.57
CA ALA A 136 34.32 29.75 19.23
C ALA A 136 34.14 28.34 19.81
N LEU A 137 33.69 28.21 21.07
CA LEU A 137 33.40 26.92 21.70
C LEU A 137 32.30 26.15 20.94
N VAL A 138 31.24 26.85 20.51
CA VAL A 138 30.14 26.24 19.73
C VAL A 138 30.65 25.72 18.38
N ARG A 139 31.50 26.47 17.69
CA ARG A 139 32.12 26.03 16.41
C ARG A 139 33.02 24.82 16.63
N ARG A 140 33.93 24.86 17.60
CA ARG A 140 34.82 23.73 17.95
C ARG A 140 34.02 22.48 18.35
N LEU A 141 32.93 22.63 19.11
CA LEU A 141 32.04 21.52 19.50
C LEU A 141 31.31 20.91 18.31
N ARG A 142 30.91 21.75 17.34
CA ARG A 142 30.30 21.30 16.08
C ARG A 142 31.28 20.47 15.26
N ASP A 143 32.49 20.94 15.10
CA ASP A 143 33.55 20.27 14.34
C ASP A 143 33.99 18.95 15.01
N TRP A 144 34.15 18.96 16.34
CA TRP A 144 34.47 17.76 17.12
C TRP A 144 33.38 16.68 16.95
N ARG A 145 32.12 17.10 16.98
CA ARG A 145 30.99 16.19 16.83
C ARG A 145 30.87 15.67 15.40
N GLY A 146 31.17 16.48 14.41
CA GLY A 146 31.21 16.11 12.99
C GLY A 146 32.30 15.06 12.70
N ARG A 147 33.52 15.26 13.21
CA ARG A 147 34.64 14.29 13.09
C ARG A 147 34.28 12.95 13.75
N ARG A 148 33.72 12.99 14.94
CA ARG A 148 33.36 11.77 15.67
C ARG A 148 32.18 11.00 15.06
N ALA A 149 31.29 11.66 14.35
CA ALA A 149 30.23 11.00 13.57
C ALA A 149 30.80 10.28 12.33
N GLY A 150 31.94 10.74 11.78
CA GLY A 150 32.67 10.11 10.67
C GLY A 150 33.56 8.94 11.10
N GLU A 151 33.98 8.91 12.35
CA GLU A 151 34.86 7.87 12.93
C GLU A 151 34.13 6.66 13.54
N ASP A 152 32.78 6.66 13.55
CA ASP A 152 32.00 5.54 14.14
C ASP A 152 31.94 4.33 13.17
N PRO A 153 32.83 3.31 13.34
CA PRO A 153 33.00 2.23 12.35
C PRO A 153 31.83 1.23 12.32
N GLN A 154 30.76 1.47 13.09
CA GLN A 154 29.60 0.56 13.12
C GLN A 154 28.49 0.92 12.11
N VAL A 155 28.64 2.02 11.35
CA VAL A 155 27.73 2.35 10.25
C VAL A 155 28.26 1.82 8.91
N GLY A 156 29.53 1.40 8.87
CA GLY A 156 30.18 0.73 7.74
C GLY A 156 30.04 -0.79 7.80
N GLY A 157 28.82 -1.31 7.88
CA GLY A 157 28.55 -2.69 7.51
C GLY A 157 28.54 -2.80 5.98
N ASP A 158 29.11 -3.88 5.44
CA ASP A 158 29.35 -4.25 4.03
C ASP A 158 28.17 -4.13 3.04
N SER A 159 27.17 -3.31 3.29
CA SER A 159 26.04 -3.03 2.39
C SER A 159 26.05 -1.57 1.96
N GLY A 160 26.05 -1.32 0.66
CA GLY A 160 26.00 0.02 0.05
C GLY A 160 24.90 0.94 0.58
N LEU A 161 23.83 0.38 1.16
CA LEU A 161 22.77 1.09 1.89
C LEU A 161 23.25 1.77 3.19
N GLY A 162 24.21 1.16 3.90
CA GLY A 162 24.80 1.72 5.12
C GLY A 162 25.64 2.98 4.81
N ALA A 163 26.40 2.96 3.73
CA ALA A 163 27.18 4.09 3.26
C ALA A 163 26.29 5.26 2.79
N ALA A 164 25.21 4.98 2.07
CA ALA A 164 24.26 5.99 1.60
C ALA A 164 23.52 6.66 2.76
N LEU A 165 23.08 5.89 3.76
CA LEU A 165 22.42 6.42 4.96
C LEU A 165 23.40 7.27 5.81
N HIS A 166 24.67 6.87 5.84
CA HIS A 166 25.73 7.62 6.53
C HIS A 166 26.02 8.95 5.83
N LEU A 167 26.10 8.92 4.51
CA LEU A 167 26.30 10.13 3.69
C LEU A 167 25.11 11.09 3.83
N LEU A 168 23.88 10.57 3.85
CA LEU A 168 22.65 11.35 4.04
C LEU A 168 22.58 11.97 5.45
N LEU A 169 22.96 11.23 6.49
CA LEU A 169 23.02 11.74 7.87
C LEU A 169 24.16 12.78 8.03
N TRP A 170 25.28 12.57 7.35
CA TRP A 170 26.38 13.53 7.34
C TRP A 170 26.01 14.82 6.61
N LEU A 171 25.37 14.74 5.44
CA LEU A 171 24.82 15.87 4.67
C LEU A 171 23.76 16.64 5.46
N LEU A 172 22.79 15.93 6.06
CA LEU A 172 21.76 16.52 6.93
C LEU A 172 22.38 17.25 8.12
N TRP A 173 23.44 16.68 8.73
CA TRP A 173 24.11 17.29 9.87
C TRP A 173 24.96 18.51 9.48
N ARG A 174 25.55 18.49 8.28
CA ARG A 174 26.30 19.63 7.73
C ARG A 174 25.38 20.79 7.30
N ALA A 175 24.16 20.46 6.86
CA ALA A 175 23.14 21.43 6.44
C ALA A 175 22.39 22.08 7.60
N VAL A 176 22.54 21.58 8.86
CA VAL A 176 21.85 22.16 10.02
C VAL A 176 22.35 23.58 10.30
N PRO A 177 21.48 24.61 10.25
CA PRO A 177 21.87 25.98 10.55
C PRO A 177 22.49 26.11 11.94
N GLY A 178 23.49 27.00 12.09
CA GLY A 178 24.17 27.21 13.37
C GLY A 178 23.22 27.55 14.54
N VAL A 179 22.10 28.19 14.23
CA VAL A 179 21.04 28.53 15.21
C VAL A 179 20.37 27.25 15.76
N VAL A 180 20.03 26.26 14.89
CA VAL A 180 19.42 24.98 15.32
C VAL A 180 20.40 24.18 16.16
N PHE A 181 21.69 24.21 15.84
CA PHE A 181 22.72 23.57 16.65
C PHE A 181 22.85 24.24 18.05
N ARG A 182 22.80 25.57 18.13
CA ARG A 182 22.78 26.31 19.43
C ARG A 182 21.58 25.93 20.28
N ILE A 183 20.37 25.84 19.67
CA ILE A 183 19.15 25.41 20.36
C ILE A 183 19.28 23.96 20.87
N ALA A 184 19.83 23.06 20.06
CA ALA A 184 20.07 21.67 20.44
C ALA A 184 21.05 21.52 21.61
N VAL A 185 22.12 22.31 21.61
CA VAL A 185 23.16 22.31 22.66
C VAL A 185 22.70 23.03 23.93
N SER A 186 21.69 23.90 23.86
CA SER A 186 21.17 24.61 25.04
C SER A 186 20.60 23.68 26.12
N GLY A 187 20.35 22.39 25.80
CA GLY A 187 19.78 21.42 26.72
C GLY A 187 18.26 21.58 26.98
N ARG A 188 17.61 22.59 26.38
CA ARG A 188 16.17 22.88 26.52
C ARG A 188 15.29 21.94 25.72
N VAL A 189 15.77 21.41 24.59
CA VAL A 189 15.00 20.52 23.70
C VAL A 189 14.98 19.07 24.26
N PRO A 190 13.78 18.46 24.51
CA PRO A 190 13.67 17.20 25.27
C PRO A 190 14.36 16.00 24.62
N LEU A 191 14.34 15.88 23.30
CA LEU A 191 14.84 14.71 22.56
C LEU A 191 16.31 14.84 22.14
N VAL A 192 16.74 16.00 21.66
CA VAL A 192 18.06 16.23 21.10
C VAL A 192 19.09 16.63 22.18
N GLY A 193 18.66 17.29 23.23
CA GLY A 193 19.51 17.87 24.30
C GLY A 193 19.76 16.98 25.51
N ARG A 194 19.39 15.67 25.49
CA ARG A 194 19.50 14.78 26.68
C ARG A 194 20.89 14.72 27.29
N GLN A 195 21.92 14.62 26.47
CA GLN A 195 23.33 14.58 26.89
C GLN A 195 23.73 15.87 27.61
N TYR A 196 23.40 17.02 27.06
CA TYR A 196 23.73 18.33 27.62
C TYR A 196 22.95 18.62 28.92
N ARG A 197 21.69 18.18 28.96
CA ARG A 197 20.85 18.29 30.17
C ARG A 197 21.39 17.45 31.34
N TRP A 198 22.02 16.32 31.02
CA TRP A 198 22.63 15.50 32.06
C TRP A 198 23.71 16.27 32.80
N PHE A 199 24.62 16.95 32.09
CA PHE A 199 25.67 17.79 32.72
C PHE A 199 25.10 18.90 33.58
N MET A 200 24.03 19.57 33.14
CA MET A 200 23.40 20.66 33.87
C MET A 200 22.72 20.18 35.18
N ARG A 201 22.48 18.90 35.34
CA ARG A 201 21.89 18.32 36.56
C ARG A 201 22.90 17.83 37.58
N GLN A 202 24.19 17.90 37.27
CA GLN A 202 25.23 17.47 38.20
C GLN A 202 25.55 18.57 39.20
N GLN A 203 25.84 18.14 40.45
CA GLN A 203 26.11 19.08 41.55
C GLN A 203 27.60 19.33 41.80
N TYR A 204 28.48 18.73 40.97
CA TYR A 204 29.94 18.77 41.20
C TYR A 204 30.57 20.11 40.87
N LEU A 205 30.12 20.81 39.85
CA LEU A 205 30.52 22.19 39.58
C LEU A 205 29.36 23.09 40.00
N ALA A 206 29.63 24.23 40.66
CA ALA A 206 28.59 25.12 41.20
C ALA A 206 27.44 25.38 40.20
N PRO A 207 26.34 24.61 40.23
CA PRO A 207 25.33 24.59 39.17
C PRO A 207 24.47 25.84 39.10
N ARG A 208 24.42 26.61 40.21
CA ARG A 208 23.60 27.82 40.36
C ARG A 208 24.12 29.02 39.54
N GLN A 209 25.35 28.95 39.01
CA GLN A 209 25.95 30.04 38.22
C GLN A 209 25.84 29.83 36.71
N SER A 210 25.34 28.69 36.20
CA SER A 210 25.27 28.38 34.78
C SER A 210 23.87 27.96 34.37
N VAL A 211 23.10 28.85 33.73
CA VAL A 211 21.72 28.60 33.27
C VAL A 211 21.70 27.76 31.97
N THR A 212 22.83 27.64 31.31
CA THR A 212 22.94 26.95 30.02
C THR A 212 24.09 25.94 30.02
N PHE A 213 24.01 24.90 29.18
CA PHE A 213 25.11 23.95 29.00
C PHE A 213 26.41 24.65 28.55
N LEU A 214 26.33 25.66 27.72
CA LEU A 214 27.53 26.41 27.26
C LEU A 214 28.26 27.07 28.42
N GLY A 215 27.58 27.69 29.37
CA GLY A 215 28.17 28.24 30.59
C GLY A 215 28.81 27.17 31.47
N PHE A 216 28.21 25.97 31.57
CA PHE A 216 28.78 24.83 32.25
C PHE A 216 30.05 24.31 31.51
N ALA A 217 29.98 24.20 30.19
CA ALA A 217 31.10 23.74 29.37
C ALA A 217 32.31 24.67 29.41
N GLU A 218 32.07 25.97 29.42
CA GLU A 218 33.10 27.01 29.54
C GLU A 218 33.96 26.83 30.83
N ARG A 219 33.31 26.50 31.95
CA ARG A 219 33.98 26.29 33.24
C ARG A 219 34.85 25.02 33.31
N LEU A 220 34.63 24.07 32.38
CA LEU A 220 35.48 22.88 32.23
C LEU A 220 36.74 23.15 31.37
N THR A 221 36.78 24.25 30.63
CA THR A 221 37.92 24.55 29.77
C THR A 221 39.15 25.00 30.55
N ALA A 222 40.34 24.75 29.98
CA ALA A 222 41.59 25.21 30.59
C ALA A 222 41.57 26.75 30.74
N GLY A 223 42.03 27.25 31.86
CA GLY A 223 41.98 28.68 32.25
C GLY A 223 40.77 29.02 33.11
N TRP A 224 39.59 28.45 32.92
CA TRP A 224 38.43 28.61 33.82
C TRP A 224 38.36 27.50 34.90
N ARG A 225 38.91 26.33 34.60
CA ARG A 225 38.92 25.15 35.47
C ARG A 225 39.74 25.36 36.74
N ASP A 226 40.76 26.25 36.70
CA ASP A 226 41.63 26.56 37.82
C ASP A 226 40.88 27.17 39.04
N GLY A 227 39.67 27.70 38.78
CA GLY A 227 38.72 28.12 39.84
C GLY A 227 37.83 27.02 40.42
N GLU A 228 37.89 25.77 39.91
CA GLU A 228 37.13 24.65 40.39
C GLU A 228 37.99 23.70 41.26
N HIS A 229 37.36 23.05 42.21
CA HIS A 229 38.10 22.10 43.08
C HIS A 229 38.47 20.82 42.31
N PRO A 230 39.75 20.42 42.19
CA PRO A 230 40.19 19.30 41.34
C PRO A 230 39.46 18.00 41.60
N ALA A 231 39.18 17.63 42.87
CA ALA A 231 38.45 16.42 43.23
C ALA A 231 37.00 16.40 42.71
N GLN A 232 36.36 17.56 42.54
CA GLN A 232 35.01 17.64 41.98
C GLN A 232 35.02 17.41 40.46
N VAL A 233 36.09 17.86 39.79
CA VAL A 233 36.28 17.62 38.36
C VAL A 233 36.52 16.13 38.09
N GLU A 234 37.40 15.48 38.87
CA GLU A 234 37.65 14.04 38.79
C GLU A 234 36.38 13.24 39.03
N LYS A 235 35.58 13.64 40.03
CA LYS A 235 34.29 13.02 40.35
C LYS A 235 33.27 13.15 39.20
N LEU A 236 33.22 14.32 38.56
CA LEU A 236 32.39 14.55 37.37
C LEU A 236 32.81 13.64 36.21
N LEU A 237 34.12 13.50 35.93
CA LEU A 237 34.65 12.63 34.87
C LEU A 237 34.29 11.17 35.12
N LEU A 238 34.51 10.68 36.36
CA LEU A 238 34.16 9.32 36.73
C LEU A 238 32.66 9.10 36.65
N HIS A 239 31.83 10.03 37.11
CA HIS A 239 30.39 9.91 37.03
C HIS A 239 29.92 9.88 35.56
N ALA A 240 30.49 10.70 34.70
CA ALA A 240 30.19 10.67 33.25
C ALA A 240 30.56 9.31 32.63
N PHE A 241 31.68 8.71 33.03
CA PHE A 241 32.11 7.39 32.59
C PHE A 241 31.15 6.28 33.05
N LEU A 242 30.78 6.26 34.34
CA LEU A 242 29.82 5.30 34.89
C LEU A 242 28.41 5.44 34.30
N GLU A 243 27.96 6.69 34.03
CA GLU A 243 26.68 6.96 33.38
C GLU A 243 26.67 6.43 31.92
N ASP A 244 27.76 6.57 31.18
CA ASP A 244 27.88 6.03 29.85
C ASP A 244 27.82 4.49 29.84
N LEU A 245 28.48 3.82 30.78
CA LEU A 245 28.37 2.37 30.99
C LEU A 245 26.92 1.98 31.32
N ARG A 246 26.25 2.71 32.19
CA ARG A 246 24.86 2.47 32.58
C ARG A 246 23.92 2.62 31.38
N LEU A 247 24.09 3.65 30.53
CA LEU A 247 23.31 3.86 29.34
C LEU A 247 23.59 2.80 28.28
N ALA A 248 24.85 2.34 28.13
CA ALA A 248 25.22 1.27 27.22
C ALA A 248 24.57 -0.07 27.61
N TYR A 249 24.36 -0.31 28.91
CA TYR A 249 23.72 -1.52 29.43
C TYR A 249 22.21 -1.40 29.61
N ARG A 250 21.59 -0.26 29.28
CA ARG A 250 20.13 -0.10 29.33
C ARG A 250 19.47 -0.92 28.24
N ARG A 251 18.67 -1.93 28.62
CA ARG A 251 17.89 -2.75 27.68
C ARG A 251 16.70 -1.96 27.15
N ARG A 252 16.55 -1.95 25.82
CA ARG A 252 15.38 -1.39 25.12
C ARG A 252 14.76 -2.50 24.29
N PHE A 253 13.43 -2.66 24.37
CA PHE A 253 12.74 -3.75 23.66
C PHE A 253 12.90 -3.63 22.14
N TRP A 254 12.95 -2.42 21.58
CA TRP A 254 13.13 -2.16 20.14
C TRP A 254 14.60 -2.25 19.65
N ARG A 255 15.56 -2.56 20.53
CA ARG A 255 16.98 -2.68 20.17
C ARG A 255 17.53 -4.06 20.54
N PRO A 256 17.43 -5.06 19.64
CA PRO A 256 17.93 -6.40 19.90
C PRO A 256 19.41 -6.44 20.28
N GLY A 257 20.21 -5.49 19.75
CA GLY A 257 21.63 -5.35 20.09
C GLY A 257 21.92 -5.11 21.58
N ASP A 258 21.03 -4.43 22.33
CA ASP A 258 21.19 -4.16 23.75
C ASP A 258 21.09 -5.46 24.60
N TRP A 259 20.40 -6.50 24.08
CA TRP A 259 20.22 -7.80 24.73
C TRP A 259 21.38 -8.77 24.47
N ARG A 260 22.32 -8.42 23.59
CA ARG A 260 23.55 -9.19 23.38
C ARG A 260 24.60 -8.95 24.48
N ARG A 261 24.43 -7.89 25.29
CA ARG A 261 25.28 -7.61 26.43
C ARG A 261 24.86 -8.48 27.63
N THR A 262 25.35 -9.71 27.62
CA THR A 262 25.00 -10.75 28.61
C THR A 262 25.98 -10.84 29.81
N ALA A 263 27.10 -10.11 29.72
CA ALA A 263 28.09 -10.02 30.80
C ALA A 263 28.34 -8.53 31.14
N TYR A 264 28.61 -8.29 32.45
CA TYR A 264 29.05 -6.97 32.92
C TYR A 264 30.53 -6.73 32.61
N PRO A 265 30.99 -5.49 32.43
CA PRO A 265 32.39 -5.15 32.27
C PRO A 265 33.10 -5.26 33.63
N VAL A 266 34.35 -5.72 33.59
CA VAL A 266 35.24 -5.82 34.74
C VAL A 266 36.45 -4.90 34.58
N LEU A 267 36.80 -4.21 35.65
CA LEU A 267 38.03 -3.45 35.76
C LEU A 267 38.95 -4.17 36.76
N VAL A 268 40.14 -4.52 36.33
CA VAL A 268 41.18 -5.10 37.20
C VAL A 268 42.28 -4.06 37.41
N LEU A 269 42.51 -3.71 38.71
CA LEU A 269 43.58 -2.82 39.17
C LEU A 269 44.65 -3.67 39.83
N ASP A 270 45.79 -3.82 39.16
CA ASP A 270 46.94 -4.60 39.67
C ASP A 270 47.93 -3.70 40.38
N GLY A 271 48.27 -3.99 41.63
CA GLY A 271 49.16 -3.18 42.43
C GLY A 271 48.48 -1.95 43.03
N ALA A 272 47.20 -2.05 43.39
CA ALA A 272 46.50 -1.00 44.14
C ALA A 272 47.16 -0.80 45.51
N ARG A 273 47.32 0.47 45.91
CA ARG A 273 47.89 0.84 47.25
C ARG A 273 47.15 2.04 47.80
N PRO A 274 47.12 2.20 49.15
CA PRO A 274 46.45 3.35 49.78
C PRO A 274 46.96 4.72 49.32
N ASP A 275 48.20 4.80 48.80
CA ASP A 275 48.88 6.02 48.39
C ASP A 275 48.85 6.26 46.86
N ASN A 276 48.22 5.35 46.05
CA ASN A 276 48.23 5.50 44.61
C ASN A 276 46.81 5.77 44.00
N VAL A 277 46.79 6.05 42.70
CA VAL A 277 45.58 6.36 41.94
C VAL A 277 44.56 5.19 41.96
N GLY A 278 45.00 3.95 42.23
CA GLY A 278 44.08 2.80 42.28
C GLY A 278 43.12 2.91 43.46
N HIS A 279 43.62 3.23 44.65
CA HIS A 279 42.75 3.46 45.80
C HIS A 279 41.88 4.71 45.61
N THR A 280 42.44 5.81 45.06
CA THR A 280 41.67 7.01 44.77
C THR A 280 40.49 6.70 43.84
N LEU A 281 40.69 5.87 42.81
CA LEU A 281 39.64 5.47 41.89
C LEU A 281 38.56 4.62 42.56
N VAL A 282 38.95 3.63 43.39
CA VAL A 282 38.00 2.77 44.16
C VAL A 282 37.15 3.64 45.10
N ARG A 283 37.77 4.57 45.85
CA ARG A 283 37.09 5.51 46.75
C ARG A 283 36.11 6.41 45.94
N LEU A 284 36.54 6.99 44.83
CA LEU A 284 35.65 7.84 44.03
C LEU A 284 34.46 7.05 43.45
N VAL A 285 34.64 5.78 43.08
CA VAL A 285 33.51 4.92 42.62
C VAL A 285 32.54 4.69 43.78
N ASP A 286 33.03 4.39 45.01
CA ASP A 286 32.21 4.24 46.23
C ASP A 286 31.40 5.51 46.48
N GLU A 287 32.06 6.68 46.48
CA GLU A 287 31.42 7.96 46.69
C GLU A 287 30.32 8.24 45.67
N VAL A 288 30.63 8.07 44.35
CA VAL A 288 29.65 8.33 43.30
C VAL A 288 28.44 7.39 43.38
N ARG A 289 28.67 6.09 43.74
CA ARG A 289 27.60 5.12 43.95
C ARG A 289 26.73 5.49 45.15
N ASN A 290 27.35 5.93 46.26
CA ASN A 290 26.65 6.37 47.48
C ASN A 290 25.83 7.64 47.25
N GLU A 291 26.39 8.65 46.55
CA GLU A 291 25.71 9.93 46.31
C GLU A 291 24.58 9.82 45.27
N THR A 292 24.81 9.08 44.18
CA THR A 292 23.81 8.97 43.11
C THR A 292 22.71 7.96 43.43
N GLY A 293 22.98 7.02 44.32
CA GLY A 293 22.08 5.92 44.63
C GLY A 293 21.82 4.97 43.44
N ARG A 294 22.59 5.08 42.36
CA ARG A 294 22.37 4.35 41.10
C ARG A 294 23.36 3.21 40.97
N ASN A 295 22.87 2.04 40.56
CA ASN A 295 23.71 0.93 40.19
C ASN A 295 24.30 1.17 38.79
N ASP A 296 25.62 0.96 38.65
CA ASP A 296 26.31 0.90 37.36
C ASP A 296 26.72 -0.56 37.08
N PRO A 297 26.98 -0.90 35.84
CA PRO A 297 27.31 -2.27 35.45
C PRO A 297 28.81 -2.64 35.62
N LEU A 298 29.63 -1.83 36.30
CA LEU A 298 31.06 -2.02 36.39
C LEU A 298 31.41 -2.84 37.66
N LEU A 299 32.06 -3.98 37.48
CA LEU A 299 32.71 -4.72 38.54
C LEU A 299 34.16 -4.23 38.64
N VAL A 300 34.57 -3.77 39.80
CA VAL A 300 35.97 -3.37 40.08
C VAL A 300 36.62 -4.43 40.96
N VAL A 301 37.80 -4.88 40.55
CA VAL A 301 38.65 -5.83 41.29
C VAL A 301 40.02 -5.20 41.46
N ALA A 302 40.30 -4.71 42.68
CA ALA A 302 41.61 -4.19 43.06
C ALA A 302 42.42 -5.31 43.73
N VAL A 303 43.62 -5.49 43.23
CA VAL A 303 44.60 -6.44 43.85
C VAL A 303 45.72 -5.64 44.48
N ALA A 304 45.93 -5.89 45.77
CA ALA A 304 46.79 -5.10 46.60
C ALA A 304 47.64 -5.97 47.55
N ALA A 305 48.77 -5.48 48.00
CA ALA A 305 49.56 -6.11 49.07
C ALA A 305 49.02 -5.73 50.45
N ASP A 306 48.42 -4.51 50.57
CA ASP A 306 47.94 -3.95 51.83
C ASP A 306 46.42 -3.78 51.84
N PRO A 307 45.75 -3.83 52.97
CA PRO A 307 44.32 -3.52 53.09
C PRO A 307 44.07 -2.03 52.81
N PRO A 308 42.84 -1.66 52.40
CA PRO A 308 42.45 -0.27 52.18
C PRO A 308 42.29 0.45 53.54
N PRO A 309 42.43 1.78 53.61
CA PRO A 309 42.27 2.55 54.84
C PRO A 309 40.82 2.62 55.34
N GLU A 310 39.83 2.33 54.50
CA GLU A 310 38.42 2.28 54.87
C GLU A 310 38.13 1.05 55.73
N PRO A 311 37.28 1.20 56.81
CA PRO A 311 36.94 0.09 57.65
C PRO A 311 36.06 -0.92 56.94
N ALA A 312 36.62 -2.05 56.57
CA ALA A 312 35.91 -3.19 56.00
C ALA A 312 36.32 -4.47 56.72
N ALA A 313 35.37 -5.35 56.98
CA ALA A 313 35.67 -6.65 57.58
C ALA A 313 36.36 -7.53 56.55
N ALA A 314 37.59 -7.93 56.84
CA ALA A 314 38.34 -8.87 55.99
C ALA A 314 37.73 -10.27 56.10
N ARG A 315 37.52 -10.93 54.95
CA ARG A 315 37.06 -12.31 54.89
C ARG A 315 38.07 -13.17 54.11
N PRO A 316 38.26 -14.44 54.51
CA PRO A 316 39.12 -15.35 53.73
C PRO A 316 38.59 -15.51 52.30
N LEU A 317 39.49 -15.62 51.31
CA LEU A 317 39.13 -15.83 49.92
C LEU A 317 38.30 -17.11 49.69
N ALA A 318 38.49 -18.13 50.51
CA ALA A 318 37.70 -19.37 50.49
C ALA A 318 36.18 -19.14 50.81
N GLU A 319 35.84 -18.08 51.57
CA GLU A 319 34.46 -17.70 51.93
C GLU A 319 33.89 -16.61 51.04
N ALA A 320 34.43 -16.40 49.83
CA ALA A 320 34.09 -15.27 48.97
C ALA A 320 32.57 -15.19 48.57
N GLU A 321 31.91 -16.35 48.47
CA GLU A 321 30.46 -16.34 48.17
C GLU A 321 29.60 -15.93 49.36
N GLU A 322 29.96 -16.40 50.57
CA GLU A 322 29.29 -16.07 51.81
C GLU A 322 29.50 -14.58 52.16
N ALA A 323 30.75 -14.11 52.02
CA ALA A 323 31.09 -12.70 52.17
C ALA A 323 30.29 -11.79 51.22
N TYR A 324 30.02 -12.24 49.99
CA TYR A 324 29.17 -11.50 49.08
C TYR A 324 27.71 -11.44 49.53
N GLU A 325 27.16 -12.53 50.05
CA GLU A 325 25.77 -12.55 50.54
C GLU A 325 25.60 -11.65 51.76
N GLU A 326 26.50 -11.72 52.75
CA GLU A 326 26.52 -10.81 53.91
C GLU A 326 26.65 -9.33 53.47
N TRP A 327 27.56 -9.04 52.55
CA TRP A 327 27.72 -7.70 51.98
C TRP A 327 26.44 -7.20 51.29
N ALA A 328 25.80 -8.07 50.52
CA ALA A 328 24.58 -7.72 49.76
C ALA A 328 23.39 -7.45 50.69
N GLU A 329 23.29 -8.15 51.79
CA GLU A 329 22.30 -7.92 52.88
C GLU A 329 22.56 -6.63 53.66
N ALA A 330 23.81 -6.33 54.01
CA ALA A 330 24.19 -5.13 54.73
C ALA A 330 24.18 -3.84 53.87
N LEU A 331 24.31 -3.96 52.56
CA LEU A 331 24.47 -2.83 51.66
C LEU A 331 23.31 -1.79 51.76
N PRO A 332 22.00 -2.15 51.82
CA PRO A 332 20.93 -1.18 51.92
C PRO A 332 21.04 -0.27 53.13
N GLU A 333 21.44 -0.82 54.28
CA GLU A 333 21.60 -0.08 55.52
C GLU A 333 22.85 0.81 55.45
N ASN A 334 24.02 0.25 55.04
CA ASN A 334 25.26 1.01 54.89
C ASN A 334 25.10 2.21 53.95
N ARG A 335 24.34 2.05 52.88
CA ARG A 335 24.01 3.16 51.98
C ARG A 335 23.09 4.19 52.60
N ARG A 336 22.08 3.77 53.35
CA ARG A 336 21.17 4.68 54.05
C ARG A 336 21.93 5.56 55.02
N LEU A 337 22.91 4.98 55.72
CA LEU A 337 23.79 5.65 56.64
C LEU A 337 24.95 6.40 55.97
N ARG A 338 25.08 6.33 54.67
CA ARG A 338 26.17 6.90 53.87
C ARG A 338 27.56 6.55 54.38
N ARG A 339 27.74 5.32 54.82
CA ARG A 339 29.04 4.85 55.35
C ARG A 339 30.09 4.86 54.23
N PRO A 340 31.30 5.44 54.48
CA PRO A 340 32.42 5.29 53.54
C PRO A 340 32.76 3.80 53.37
N GLY A 341 33.05 3.38 52.13
CA GLY A 341 33.32 1.98 51.82
C GLY A 341 32.11 1.06 51.78
N ALA A 342 30.87 1.61 51.73
CA ALA A 342 29.66 0.79 51.70
C ALA A 342 29.60 -0.20 50.53
N TRP A 343 30.29 0.10 49.44
CA TRP A 343 30.36 -0.78 48.24
C TRP A 343 31.60 -1.68 48.30
N LEU A 344 32.51 -1.50 49.25
CA LEU A 344 33.76 -2.24 49.38
C LEU A 344 33.50 -3.62 49.98
N MET A 345 34.16 -4.65 49.41
CA MET A 345 34.22 -6.01 49.93
C MET A 345 35.68 -6.45 49.97
N LEU A 346 36.22 -6.67 51.18
CA LEU A 346 37.60 -7.00 51.43
C LEU A 346 37.77 -8.52 51.53
N LEU A 347 38.60 -9.08 50.65
CA LEU A 347 38.94 -10.52 50.64
C LEU A 347 40.46 -10.68 50.88
N GLU A 348 40.86 -11.57 51.74
CA GLU A 348 42.25 -11.92 51.99
C GLU A 348 42.60 -13.27 51.38
N ALA A 349 43.62 -13.25 50.56
CA ALA A 349 44.17 -14.48 49.95
C ALA A 349 45.33 -15.01 50.81
N ASP A 350 45.33 -16.30 51.14
CA ASP A 350 46.48 -16.99 51.71
C ASP A 350 47.68 -16.94 50.79
N ASP A 351 48.87 -16.81 51.29
CA ASP A 351 50.12 -16.82 50.56
C ASP A 351 50.44 -18.18 49.96
N ARG A 352 49.71 -19.23 50.36
CA ARG A 352 49.86 -20.57 49.83
C ARG A 352 49.21 -20.76 48.46
N ASP A 353 50.01 -21.13 47.48
CA ASP A 353 49.49 -21.57 46.22
C ASP A 353 49.09 -23.05 46.24
N VAL A 354 47.91 -23.36 45.72
CA VAL A 354 47.38 -24.71 45.67
C VAL A 354 47.36 -25.17 44.17
N ASP A 355 47.89 -26.37 43.91
CA ASP A 355 47.84 -26.97 42.58
C ASP A 355 46.43 -27.49 42.27
N VAL A 356 45.66 -26.73 41.46
CA VAL A 356 44.33 -27.12 41.07
C VAL A 356 44.32 -27.72 39.70
N PRO A 357 43.70 -28.90 39.49
CA PRO A 357 43.58 -29.48 38.14
C PRO A 357 42.68 -28.59 37.28
N VAL A 358 43.11 -28.23 36.06
CA VAL A 358 42.40 -27.31 35.15
C VAL A 358 40.98 -27.78 34.82
N GLY A 359 40.65 -29.06 35.02
CA GLY A 359 39.31 -29.61 34.89
C GLY A 359 38.36 -29.39 36.06
N GLY A 360 38.86 -28.93 37.23
CA GLY A 360 38.06 -28.64 38.44
C GLY A 360 37.77 -27.13 38.66
N VAL A 361 38.36 -26.29 37.82
CA VAL A 361 38.14 -24.84 37.87
C VAL A 361 36.89 -24.52 37.02
N PRO A 362 35.95 -23.67 37.53
CA PRO A 362 34.77 -23.33 36.76
C PRO A 362 35.17 -22.82 35.36
N PRO A 363 34.48 -23.29 34.35
CA PRO A 363 34.91 -23.05 32.99
C PRO A 363 34.83 -21.54 32.67
N THR A 364 35.98 -20.98 32.41
CA THR A 364 36.18 -19.72 31.70
C THR A 364 35.09 -18.67 31.95
N LEU A 365 35.44 -17.47 32.40
CA LEU A 365 34.62 -16.27 32.44
C LEU A 365 34.14 -15.91 31.04
N VAL A 366 33.15 -16.63 30.51
CA VAL A 366 32.61 -16.46 29.18
C VAL A 366 31.24 -15.80 29.27
N ALA A 367 31.00 -14.80 28.43
CA ALA A 367 29.69 -14.18 28.37
C ALA A 367 28.61 -15.21 27.97
N PRO A 368 27.47 -15.31 28.65
CA PRO A 368 26.37 -16.21 28.29
C PRO A 368 25.83 -15.94 26.89
N ASP A 369 25.18 -16.97 26.29
CA ASP A 369 24.51 -16.82 25.01
C ASP A 369 23.39 -15.77 25.05
N PRO A 370 23.32 -14.87 24.06
CA PRO A 370 22.22 -13.96 23.95
C PRO A 370 20.92 -14.72 23.62
N PRO A 371 19.76 -14.20 24.00
CA PRO A 371 18.48 -14.78 23.63
C PRO A 371 18.39 -14.99 22.11
N TRP A 372 17.69 -16.04 21.67
CA TRP A 372 17.60 -16.41 20.26
C TRP A 372 17.09 -15.27 19.36
N TRP A 373 16.13 -14.48 19.84
CA TRP A 373 15.57 -13.31 19.13
C TRP A 373 16.53 -12.10 19.05
N ALA A 374 17.59 -12.08 19.86
CA ALA A 374 18.64 -11.05 19.81
C ALA A 374 19.82 -11.45 18.91
N ARG A 375 19.79 -12.63 18.25
CA ARG A 375 20.81 -13.07 17.32
C ARG A 375 20.85 -12.17 16.08
N ARG A 376 22.05 -12.10 15.42
CA ARG A 376 22.29 -11.09 14.35
C ARG A 376 21.40 -11.24 13.11
N PHE A 377 21.00 -12.46 12.77
CA PHE A 377 20.19 -12.72 11.57
C PHE A 377 18.71 -12.32 11.70
N LEU A 378 18.14 -12.30 12.89
CA LEU A 378 16.71 -11.97 13.08
C LEU A 378 16.37 -10.52 12.73
N PRO A 379 17.15 -9.49 13.19
CA PRO A 379 16.92 -8.12 12.74
C PRO A 379 17.10 -7.93 11.24
N ALA A 380 18.02 -8.68 10.61
CA ALA A 380 18.23 -8.66 9.17
C ALA A 380 17.03 -9.26 8.42
N ALA A 381 16.48 -10.38 8.92
CA ALA A 381 15.28 -11.00 8.34
C ALA A 381 14.05 -10.10 8.43
N VAL A 382 13.85 -9.43 9.58
CA VAL A 382 12.75 -8.45 9.76
C VAL A 382 12.94 -7.25 8.84
N ALA A 383 14.16 -6.71 8.70
CA ALA A 383 14.44 -5.61 7.79
C ALA A 383 14.18 -6.01 6.32
N LEU A 384 14.56 -7.22 5.93
CA LEU A 384 14.29 -7.74 4.58
C LEU A 384 12.79 -7.90 4.33
N ALA A 385 12.04 -8.41 5.30
CA ALA A 385 10.59 -8.54 5.20
C ALA A 385 9.89 -7.17 5.09
N LEU A 386 10.37 -6.15 5.83
CA LEU A 386 9.87 -4.78 5.71
C LEU A 386 10.18 -4.15 4.35
N VAL A 387 11.40 -4.37 3.82
CA VAL A 387 11.78 -3.89 2.48
C VAL A 387 10.96 -4.59 1.40
N ALA A 388 10.73 -5.90 1.52
CA ALA A 388 9.87 -6.65 0.61
C ALA A 388 8.41 -6.18 0.69
N GLY A 389 7.88 -5.95 1.90
CA GLY A 389 6.54 -5.37 2.11
C GLY A 389 6.40 -3.96 1.54
N LEU A 390 7.43 -3.11 1.72
CA LEU A 390 7.47 -1.77 1.11
C LEU A 390 7.57 -1.84 -0.42
N GLY A 391 8.30 -2.81 -0.95
CA GLY A 391 8.41 -3.09 -2.39
C GLY A 391 7.06 -3.51 -3.00
N VAL A 392 6.33 -4.40 -2.34
CA VAL A 392 4.97 -4.81 -2.73
C VAL A 392 4.01 -3.64 -2.63
N TRP A 393 4.08 -2.84 -1.56
CA TRP A 393 3.26 -1.64 -1.39
C TRP A 393 3.57 -0.57 -2.45
N ALA A 394 4.85 -0.31 -2.74
CA ALA A 394 5.27 0.63 -3.77
C ALA A 394 4.87 0.16 -5.16
N HIS A 395 5.03 -1.15 -5.47
CA HIS A 395 4.58 -1.74 -6.74
C HIS A 395 3.07 -1.61 -6.92
N GLY A 396 2.26 -1.88 -5.87
CA GLY A 396 0.82 -1.66 -5.89
C GLY A 396 0.41 -0.19 -6.04
N ARG A 397 1.27 0.74 -5.58
CA ARG A 397 1.04 2.19 -5.74
C ARG A 397 1.48 2.73 -7.11
N TRP A 398 2.39 2.02 -7.80
CA TRP A 398 2.87 2.36 -9.15
C TRP A 398 2.08 1.65 -10.26
N ALA A 399 1.16 0.74 -9.92
CA ALA A 399 0.10 0.28 -10.81
C ALA A 399 -1.15 1.13 -10.56
N PRO A 400 -1.31 2.30 -11.22
CA PRO A 400 -2.35 3.28 -10.90
C PRO A 400 -3.77 2.75 -11.08
N ASP A 401 -3.94 1.66 -11.82
CA ASP A 401 -5.21 1.13 -12.28
C ASP A 401 -5.75 -0.04 -11.46
N CYS A 402 -4.97 -0.57 -10.52
CA CYS A 402 -5.39 -1.77 -9.79
C CYS A 402 -4.92 -1.73 -8.34
N ARG A 403 -5.80 -1.49 -7.39
CA ARG A 403 -5.50 -1.53 -5.96
C ARG A 403 -5.45 -2.97 -5.47
N PRO A 404 -4.32 -3.45 -4.87
CA PRO A 404 -4.17 -4.85 -4.50
C PRO A 404 -4.97 -5.27 -3.25
N TRP A 405 -5.55 -4.32 -2.51
CA TRP A 405 -6.25 -4.60 -1.25
C TRP A 405 -7.74 -4.35 -1.40
N PRO A 406 -8.58 -5.37 -1.24
CA PRO A 406 -10.03 -5.22 -1.25
C PRO A 406 -10.49 -4.37 -0.06
N THR A 407 -11.51 -3.56 -0.31
CA THR A 407 -12.29 -2.81 0.69
C THR A 407 -13.76 -3.11 0.42
N ASP A 408 -14.65 -2.68 1.29
CA ASP A 408 -16.11 -2.84 1.06
C ASP A 408 -16.56 -2.20 -0.26
N GLN A 409 -15.80 -1.22 -0.78
CA GLN A 409 -16.09 -0.47 -2.02
C GLN A 409 -15.29 -0.93 -3.23
N VAL A 410 -14.23 -1.72 -3.05
CA VAL A 410 -13.31 -2.10 -4.14
C VAL A 410 -12.83 -3.52 -3.95
N ALA A 411 -13.07 -4.36 -4.94
CA ALA A 411 -12.40 -5.65 -5.06
C ALA A 411 -11.87 -5.81 -6.47
N VAL A 412 -10.55 -5.68 -6.64
CA VAL A 412 -9.87 -5.79 -7.92
C VAL A 412 -8.65 -6.69 -7.81
N ARG A 413 -8.33 -7.35 -8.91
CA ARG A 413 -7.16 -8.21 -9.04
C ARG A 413 -6.48 -7.95 -10.38
N LEU A 414 -5.16 -7.98 -10.39
CA LEU A 414 -4.39 -7.98 -11.63
C LEU A 414 -4.39 -9.40 -12.23
N VAL A 415 -5.03 -9.58 -13.39
CA VAL A 415 -5.12 -10.85 -14.12
C VAL A 415 -4.53 -10.63 -15.51
N ALA A 416 -3.49 -11.36 -15.86
CA ALA A 416 -2.79 -11.23 -17.15
C ALA A 416 -2.42 -9.78 -17.53
N GLY A 417 -2.11 -8.94 -16.54
CA GLY A 417 -1.77 -7.53 -16.75
C GLY A 417 -2.97 -6.58 -16.82
N GLU A 418 -4.19 -7.07 -16.68
CA GLU A 418 -5.41 -6.27 -16.66
C GLU A 418 -6.02 -6.19 -15.26
N CYS A 419 -6.58 -5.04 -14.90
CA CYS A 419 -7.25 -4.84 -13.62
C CYS A 419 -8.70 -5.32 -13.71
N VAL A 420 -9.00 -6.47 -13.15
CA VAL A 420 -10.29 -7.15 -13.17
C VAL A 420 -10.97 -7.06 -11.80
N GLY A 421 -12.27 -6.87 -11.77
CA GLY A 421 -13.06 -6.76 -10.53
C GLY A 421 -14.00 -5.57 -10.55
N TYR A 422 -14.37 -5.05 -9.36
CA TYR A 422 -15.34 -3.96 -9.25
C TYR A 422 -14.87 -2.81 -8.35
N SER A 423 -15.49 -1.65 -8.56
CA SER A 423 -15.33 -0.44 -7.75
C SER A 423 -16.60 0.41 -7.77
N ASP A 424 -16.86 1.13 -6.67
CA ASP A 424 -17.88 2.19 -6.57
C ASP A 424 -17.30 3.51 -6.06
N THR A 425 -15.96 3.65 -6.08
CA THR A 425 -15.26 4.83 -5.56
C THR A 425 -14.39 5.52 -6.59
N ALA A 426 -14.34 6.84 -6.53
CA ALA A 426 -13.48 7.67 -7.39
C ALA A 426 -11.97 7.40 -7.18
N GLY A 427 -11.60 6.73 -6.10
CA GLY A 427 -10.23 6.31 -5.86
C GLY A 427 -9.77 5.12 -6.68
N GLN A 428 -10.68 4.37 -7.31
CA GLN A 428 -10.43 3.27 -8.23
C GLN A 428 -11.40 3.41 -9.40
N VAL A 429 -10.95 4.00 -10.49
CA VAL A 429 -11.65 4.03 -11.79
C VAL A 429 -10.93 3.10 -12.75
N PHE A 430 -11.67 2.47 -13.64
CA PHE A 430 -11.08 1.60 -14.65
C PHE A 430 -10.62 2.41 -15.85
N ASN A 431 -9.50 1.99 -16.43
CA ASN A 431 -8.87 2.54 -17.64
C ASN A 431 -8.24 3.92 -17.45
N SER A 432 -6.97 3.93 -17.06
CA SER A 432 -6.14 5.15 -16.94
C SER A 432 -5.45 5.57 -18.24
N GLU A 433 -5.69 4.86 -19.32
CA GLU A 433 -5.04 5.12 -20.60
C GLU A 433 -5.31 6.55 -21.14
N PRO A 434 -4.35 7.20 -21.83
CA PRO A 434 -4.58 8.46 -22.51
C PRO A 434 -5.75 8.37 -23.51
N GLY A 435 -6.50 9.45 -23.68
CA GLY A 435 -7.69 9.48 -24.57
C GLY A 435 -8.98 8.93 -23.94
N GLN A 436 -8.94 8.33 -22.74
CA GLN A 436 -10.11 7.76 -22.05
C GLN A 436 -10.68 8.67 -20.95
N ASP A 437 -10.46 9.98 -21.04
CA ASP A 437 -10.88 10.94 -20.01
C ASP A 437 -12.40 10.97 -19.80
N ARG A 438 -13.18 10.83 -20.88
CA ARG A 438 -14.64 10.77 -20.84
C ARG A 438 -15.15 9.53 -20.12
N LEU A 439 -14.55 8.37 -20.38
CA LEU A 439 -14.89 7.13 -19.67
C LEU A 439 -14.60 7.25 -18.16
N ARG A 440 -13.47 7.86 -17.79
CA ARG A 440 -13.16 8.13 -16.37
C ARG A 440 -14.09 9.17 -15.75
N ALA A 441 -14.49 10.17 -16.53
CA ALA A 441 -15.39 11.23 -16.05
C ALA A 441 -16.77 10.67 -15.70
N VAL A 442 -17.35 9.81 -16.54
CA VAL A 442 -18.67 9.20 -16.27
C VAL A 442 -18.61 8.27 -15.05
N GLN A 443 -17.55 7.47 -14.87
CA GLN A 443 -17.36 6.65 -13.67
C GLN A 443 -17.33 7.53 -12.40
N ARG A 444 -16.52 8.59 -12.41
CA ARG A 444 -16.46 9.54 -11.26
C ARG A 444 -17.81 10.21 -11.00
N ARG A 445 -18.57 10.50 -12.05
CA ARG A 445 -19.92 11.07 -11.94
C ARG A 445 -20.85 10.08 -11.25
N ILE A 446 -20.90 8.83 -11.67
CA ILE A 446 -21.65 7.75 -11.04
C ILE A 446 -21.31 7.65 -9.55
N PHE A 447 -20.03 7.62 -9.22
CA PHE A 447 -19.59 7.50 -7.82
C PHE A 447 -19.92 8.76 -6.97
N ALA A 448 -19.99 9.92 -7.60
CA ALA A 448 -20.49 11.12 -6.92
C ALA A 448 -22.00 11.04 -6.65
N GLN A 449 -22.76 10.52 -7.59
CA GLN A 449 -24.22 10.31 -7.45
C GLN A 449 -24.51 9.18 -6.47
N ASN A 450 -23.68 8.12 -6.39
CA ASN A 450 -23.78 7.09 -5.35
C ASN A 450 -23.74 7.71 -3.95
N ARG A 451 -22.79 8.60 -3.70
CA ARG A 451 -22.71 9.30 -2.40
C ARG A 451 -23.92 10.16 -2.11
N ALA A 452 -24.47 10.82 -3.14
CA ALA A 452 -25.69 11.61 -2.99
C ALA A 452 -26.90 10.73 -2.67
N ALA A 453 -27.06 9.61 -3.37
CA ALA A 453 -28.13 8.62 -3.11
C ALA A 453 -28.03 8.02 -1.70
N GLU A 454 -26.82 7.65 -1.27
CA GLU A 454 -26.59 7.14 0.07
C GLU A 454 -26.92 8.17 1.16
N GLU A 455 -26.57 9.44 0.94
CA GLU A 455 -26.90 10.52 1.87
C GLU A 455 -28.41 10.73 1.99
N VAL A 456 -29.16 10.70 0.88
CA VAL A 456 -30.63 10.75 0.89
C VAL A 456 -31.20 9.54 1.62
N TRP A 457 -30.64 8.34 1.38
CA TRP A 457 -31.08 7.12 2.03
C TRP A 457 -30.86 7.13 3.55
N ARG A 458 -29.69 7.60 4.00
CA ARG A 458 -29.39 7.78 5.44
C ARG A 458 -30.31 8.80 6.10
N ARG A 459 -30.59 9.93 5.43
CA ARG A 459 -31.52 10.97 5.97
C ARG A 459 -32.96 10.46 6.07
N SER A 460 -33.36 9.54 5.19
CA SER A 460 -34.66 8.90 5.26
C SER A 460 -34.75 7.77 6.30
N GLU A 461 -33.73 7.59 7.15
CA GLU A 461 -33.60 6.47 8.11
C GLU A 461 -33.74 5.11 7.41
N HIS A 462 -33.18 4.98 6.21
CA HIS A 462 -33.20 3.76 5.38
C HIS A 462 -34.62 3.30 5.00
N ARG A 463 -35.59 4.20 4.93
CA ARG A 463 -37.00 3.85 4.62
C ARG A 463 -37.31 3.78 3.14
N ARG A 464 -36.48 4.40 2.30
CA ARG A 464 -36.70 4.42 0.85
C ARG A 464 -36.22 3.13 0.21
N PRO A 465 -36.85 2.67 -0.87
CA PRO A 465 -36.30 1.59 -1.68
C PRO A 465 -34.90 1.96 -2.19
N TYR A 466 -33.96 1.09 -1.99
CA TYR A 466 -32.57 1.28 -2.39
C TYR A 466 -32.06 0.06 -3.11
N LEU A 467 -31.52 0.22 -4.31
CA LEU A 467 -30.96 -0.86 -5.07
C LEU A 467 -29.54 -0.55 -5.54
N THR A 468 -28.73 -1.59 -5.59
CA THR A 468 -27.43 -1.58 -6.21
C THR A 468 -27.49 -2.36 -7.53
N LEU A 469 -27.14 -1.69 -8.63
CA LEU A 469 -26.93 -2.33 -9.94
C LEU A 469 -25.45 -2.39 -10.25
N VAL A 470 -24.98 -3.52 -10.75
CA VAL A 470 -23.62 -3.68 -11.20
C VAL A 470 -23.56 -3.47 -12.71
N TYR A 471 -22.76 -2.51 -13.16
CA TYR A 471 -22.34 -2.46 -14.54
C TYR A 471 -21.18 -3.44 -14.75
N LEU A 472 -21.31 -4.41 -15.65
CA LEU A 472 -20.24 -5.36 -15.98
C LEU A 472 -19.84 -5.18 -17.45
N GLY A 473 -18.61 -4.75 -17.72
CA GLY A 473 -18.15 -4.45 -19.06
C GLY A 473 -16.68 -4.81 -19.31
N SER A 474 -16.24 -4.54 -20.55
CA SER A 474 -14.87 -4.70 -21.02
C SER A 474 -14.18 -3.35 -20.95
N LEU A 475 -13.67 -2.96 -19.78
CA LEU A 475 -13.11 -1.63 -19.55
C LEU A 475 -11.59 -1.55 -19.77
N THR A 476 -10.93 -2.65 -20.11
CA THR A 476 -9.50 -2.73 -20.46
C THR A 476 -9.32 -3.42 -21.79
N GLY A 477 -8.27 -3.10 -22.53
CA GLY A 477 -8.03 -3.73 -23.83
C GLY A 477 -6.92 -3.12 -24.67
N ASN A 478 -6.66 -3.69 -25.86
CA ASN A 478 -5.72 -3.13 -26.81
C ASN A 478 -6.30 -1.89 -27.47
N ARG A 479 -5.44 -0.91 -27.64
CA ARG A 479 -5.72 0.28 -28.45
C ARG A 479 -5.34 0.02 -29.89
N THR A 480 -6.17 0.52 -30.79
CA THR A 480 -5.80 0.66 -32.17
C THR A 480 -4.99 1.93 -32.43
N ARG A 481 -5.21 3.00 -31.66
CA ARG A 481 -4.46 4.27 -31.70
C ARG A 481 -4.48 4.97 -30.35
N ALA A 482 -3.38 5.64 -29.99
CA ALA A 482 -3.18 6.25 -28.67
C ALA A 482 -4.07 7.48 -28.39
N ASP A 483 -4.63 8.09 -29.42
CA ASP A 483 -5.39 9.35 -29.45
C ASP A 483 -6.89 9.16 -29.71
N GLU A 484 -7.36 7.92 -29.94
CA GLU A 484 -8.76 7.63 -30.17
C GLU A 484 -9.46 7.05 -28.93
N GLU A 485 -10.71 7.45 -28.70
CA GLU A 485 -11.57 6.90 -27.69
C GLU A 485 -11.97 5.46 -28.04
N SER A 486 -11.34 4.48 -27.42
CA SER A 486 -11.50 3.05 -27.77
C SER A 486 -12.73 2.41 -27.11
N TYR A 487 -13.27 3.01 -26.04
CA TYR A 487 -14.32 2.46 -25.17
C TYR A 487 -15.64 3.25 -25.27
N VAL A 488 -16.00 3.66 -26.48
CA VAL A 488 -17.23 4.46 -26.73
C VAL A 488 -18.49 3.70 -26.27
N SER A 489 -18.54 2.38 -26.44
CA SER A 489 -19.69 1.57 -26.03
C SER A 489 -19.91 1.50 -24.56
N GLU A 490 -18.84 1.21 -23.86
CA GLU A 490 -18.82 1.10 -22.40
C GLU A 490 -19.13 2.45 -21.76
N ARG A 491 -18.57 3.51 -22.32
CA ARG A 491 -18.86 4.88 -21.92
C ARG A 491 -20.33 5.22 -22.12
N GLU A 492 -20.91 4.91 -23.31
CA GLU A 492 -22.31 5.21 -23.61
C GLU A 492 -23.27 4.44 -22.70
N GLU A 493 -23.00 3.18 -22.40
CA GLU A 493 -23.80 2.42 -21.44
C GLU A 493 -23.73 3.03 -20.04
N LEU A 494 -22.55 3.41 -19.57
CA LEU A 494 -22.38 4.11 -18.29
C LEU A 494 -23.03 5.49 -18.28
N GLU A 495 -22.99 6.24 -19.41
CA GLU A 495 -23.73 7.51 -19.55
C GLU A 495 -25.25 7.31 -19.41
N GLY A 496 -25.79 6.22 -19.96
CA GLY A 496 -27.20 5.86 -19.81
C GLY A 496 -27.58 5.57 -18.36
N MET A 497 -26.79 4.74 -17.67
CA MET A 497 -26.98 4.45 -16.27
C MET A 497 -26.84 5.69 -15.37
N ALA A 498 -25.83 6.53 -15.63
CA ALA A 498 -25.62 7.80 -14.93
C ALA A 498 -26.82 8.77 -15.11
N THR A 499 -27.42 8.77 -16.31
CA THR A 499 -28.59 9.59 -16.60
C THR A 499 -29.82 9.09 -15.82
N ALA A 500 -30.03 7.77 -15.77
CA ALA A 500 -31.08 7.15 -14.95
C ALA A 500 -30.90 7.47 -13.45
N GLN A 501 -29.68 7.34 -12.94
CA GLN A 501 -29.38 7.64 -11.56
C GLN A 501 -29.62 9.13 -11.23
N TYR A 502 -29.24 10.03 -12.14
CA TYR A 502 -29.50 11.46 -12.01
C TYR A 502 -31.02 11.77 -11.98
N ALA A 503 -31.78 11.18 -12.90
CA ALA A 503 -33.25 11.36 -12.95
C ALA A 503 -33.89 10.94 -11.62
N LEU A 504 -33.51 9.77 -11.10
CA LEU A 504 -34.01 9.26 -9.80
C LEU A 504 -33.63 10.16 -8.62
N LEU A 505 -32.43 10.74 -8.61
CA LEU A 505 -32.06 11.72 -7.59
C LEU A 505 -32.92 12.98 -7.65
N GLN A 506 -33.29 13.45 -8.84
CA GLN A 506 -34.21 14.57 -9.00
C GLN A 506 -35.64 14.18 -8.57
N GLU A 507 -36.14 13.01 -8.97
CA GLU A 507 -37.44 12.50 -8.52
C GLU A 507 -37.48 12.33 -6.99
N SER A 508 -36.38 11.89 -6.38
CA SER A 508 -36.29 11.72 -4.92
C SER A 508 -36.39 13.02 -4.13
N ALA A 509 -36.15 14.18 -4.74
CA ALA A 509 -36.34 15.49 -4.13
C ALA A 509 -37.82 15.90 -4.09
N ALA A 510 -38.66 15.34 -4.98
CA ALA A 510 -40.08 15.63 -5.10
C ALA A 510 -40.99 14.60 -4.42
N ALA A 511 -40.52 13.35 -4.24
CA ALA A 511 -41.32 12.25 -3.69
C ALA A 511 -40.52 11.46 -2.64
N ASP A 512 -41.09 11.30 -1.44
CA ASP A 512 -40.43 10.65 -0.31
C ASP A 512 -40.34 9.12 -0.42
N ASP A 513 -41.03 8.51 -1.39
CA ASP A 513 -41.03 7.08 -1.61
C ASP A 513 -40.32 6.62 -2.88
N ALA A 514 -39.74 7.56 -3.64
CA ALA A 514 -38.96 7.28 -4.83
C ALA A 514 -37.74 6.40 -4.53
N ALA A 515 -37.46 5.44 -5.40
CA ALA A 515 -36.32 4.56 -5.26
C ALA A 515 -34.98 5.29 -5.46
N LEU A 516 -33.95 4.81 -4.79
CA LEU A 516 -32.59 5.33 -4.92
C LEU A 516 -31.70 4.26 -5.56
N LEU A 517 -30.82 4.71 -6.46
CA LEU A 517 -29.94 3.83 -7.24
C LEU A 517 -28.47 4.03 -6.88
N HIS A 518 -27.80 2.93 -6.55
CA HIS A 518 -26.36 2.81 -6.42
C HIS A 518 -25.81 2.00 -7.59
N ILE A 519 -24.70 2.41 -8.16
CA ILE A 519 -24.08 1.74 -9.30
C ILE A 519 -22.66 1.34 -8.96
N VAL A 520 -22.38 0.05 -9.04
CA VAL A 520 -21.02 -0.52 -8.96
C VAL A 520 -20.51 -0.74 -10.39
N VAL A 521 -19.29 -0.30 -10.68
CA VAL A 521 -18.66 -0.51 -11.99
C VAL A 521 -17.72 -1.71 -11.90
N ALA A 522 -17.93 -2.71 -12.75
CA ALA A 522 -17.12 -3.91 -12.81
C ALA A 522 -16.47 -4.09 -14.18
N ASN A 523 -15.21 -4.51 -14.17
CA ASN A 523 -14.40 -4.80 -15.36
C ASN A 523 -14.09 -6.28 -15.48
N ALA A 524 -14.47 -6.87 -16.61
CA ALA A 524 -14.21 -8.26 -16.96
C ALA A 524 -12.98 -8.45 -17.86
N GLY A 525 -12.13 -7.42 -17.98
CA GLY A 525 -10.98 -7.44 -18.88
C GLY A 525 -11.34 -7.33 -20.36
N ARG A 526 -10.31 -7.31 -21.19
CA ARG A 526 -10.46 -7.20 -22.66
C ARG A 526 -11.36 -8.28 -23.22
N GLN A 527 -12.37 -7.89 -24.02
CA GLN A 527 -13.30 -8.80 -24.66
C GLN A 527 -13.99 -9.77 -23.68
N MET A 528 -14.22 -9.33 -22.44
CA MET A 528 -14.84 -10.15 -21.38
C MET A 528 -14.06 -11.44 -21.02
N ARG A 529 -12.75 -11.54 -21.36
CA ARG A 529 -11.97 -12.79 -21.19
C ARG A 529 -11.80 -13.22 -19.73
N HIS A 530 -11.92 -12.28 -18.80
CA HIS A 530 -11.79 -12.54 -17.36
C HIS A 530 -13.11 -12.37 -16.62
N ALA A 531 -14.22 -12.59 -17.33
CA ALA A 531 -15.57 -12.47 -16.76
C ALA A 531 -15.79 -13.41 -15.58
N ASP A 532 -15.24 -14.63 -15.62
CA ASP A 532 -15.33 -15.60 -14.50
C ASP A 532 -14.68 -15.06 -13.22
N ASP A 533 -13.54 -14.36 -13.34
CA ASP A 533 -12.88 -13.74 -12.18
C ASP A 533 -13.71 -12.59 -11.62
N ALA A 534 -14.27 -11.75 -12.49
CA ALA A 534 -15.15 -10.65 -12.09
C ALA A 534 -16.42 -11.17 -11.41
N VAL A 535 -17.10 -12.17 -12.00
CA VAL A 535 -18.33 -12.74 -11.44
C VAL A 535 -18.10 -13.38 -10.08
N ARG A 536 -16.97 -14.05 -9.85
CA ARG A 536 -16.63 -14.58 -8.50
C ARG A 536 -16.51 -13.48 -7.44
N MET A 537 -15.99 -12.31 -7.82
CA MET A 537 -15.94 -11.16 -6.90
C MET A 537 -17.33 -10.56 -6.67
N LEU A 538 -18.16 -10.51 -7.72
CA LEU A 538 -19.56 -10.06 -7.61
C LEU A 538 -20.43 -11.03 -6.79
N GLU A 539 -20.15 -12.33 -6.82
CA GLU A 539 -20.80 -13.30 -5.92
C GLU A 539 -20.53 -12.97 -4.44
N GLY A 540 -19.30 -12.57 -4.13
CA GLY A 540 -18.95 -12.06 -2.79
C GLY A 540 -19.74 -10.80 -2.43
N LEU A 541 -19.75 -9.81 -3.32
CA LEU A 541 -20.49 -8.57 -3.14
C LEU A 541 -21.99 -8.81 -2.91
N ALA A 542 -22.63 -9.63 -3.76
CA ALA A 542 -24.08 -9.93 -3.64
C ALA A 542 -24.45 -10.72 -2.38
N ARG A 543 -23.49 -11.48 -1.82
CA ARG A 543 -23.70 -12.20 -0.54
C ARG A 543 -23.67 -11.24 0.64
N ASP A 544 -22.75 -10.26 0.60
CA ASP A 544 -22.47 -9.34 1.69
C ASP A 544 -23.43 -8.13 1.67
N ASP A 545 -23.81 -7.67 0.47
CA ASP A 545 -24.75 -6.56 0.26
C ASP A 545 -26.08 -7.02 -0.35
N PRO A 546 -27.14 -7.10 0.44
CA PRO A 546 -28.47 -7.52 -0.03
C PRO A 546 -29.15 -6.50 -0.94
N THR A 547 -28.59 -5.32 -1.16
CA THR A 547 -29.12 -4.32 -2.10
C THR A 547 -28.71 -4.59 -3.54
N VAL A 548 -27.77 -5.51 -3.79
CA VAL A 548 -27.33 -5.91 -5.14
C VAL A 548 -28.42 -6.75 -5.80
N LEU A 549 -29.14 -6.16 -6.74
CA LEU A 549 -30.35 -6.76 -7.32
C LEU A 549 -30.25 -7.13 -8.79
N GLY A 550 -29.17 -6.77 -9.49
CA GLY A 550 -28.98 -7.10 -10.89
C GLY A 550 -27.70 -6.59 -11.50
N VAL A 551 -27.45 -7.05 -12.71
CA VAL A 551 -26.30 -6.69 -13.55
C VAL A 551 -26.81 -6.03 -14.83
N VAL A 552 -26.18 -4.93 -15.24
CA VAL A 552 -26.41 -4.25 -16.53
C VAL A 552 -25.09 -4.22 -17.32
N GLY A 553 -25.14 -4.39 -18.64
CA GLY A 553 -23.92 -4.33 -19.48
C GLY A 553 -23.69 -5.56 -20.33
N LEU A 554 -22.52 -6.17 -20.25
CA LEU A 554 -22.08 -7.28 -21.11
C LEU A 554 -22.01 -6.84 -22.58
N VAL A 555 -21.11 -5.92 -22.88
CA VAL A 555 -21.07 -5.12 -24.13
C VAL A 555 -20.87 -5.94 -25.39
N ASP A 556 -20.18 -7.08 -25.32
CA ASP A 556 -19.79 -7.91 -26.46
C ASP A 556 -20.43 -9.31 -26.40
N SER A 557 -21.15 -9.73 -27.43
CA SER A 557 -21.65 -11.10 -27.57
C SER A 557 -20.52 -12.05 -27.98
N ARG A 558 -19.90 -12.67 -27.00
CA ARG A 558 -18.77 -13.63 -27.17
C ARG A 558 -19.01 -14.91 -26.40
N THR A 559 -18.22 -15.95 -26.66
CA THR A 559 -18.24 -17.20 -25.88
C THR A 559 -17.91 -16.96 -24.39
N SER A 560 -16.99 -16.03 -24.09
CA SER A 560 -16.69 -15.60 -22.72
C SER A 560 -17.89 -14.93 -22.04
N THR A 561 -18.65 -14.11 -22.77
CA THR A 561 -19.87 -13.49 -22.26
C THR A 561 -20.98 -14.53 -21.99
N ALA A 562 -21.13 -15.52 -22.88
CA ALA A 562 -22.06 -16.63 -22.67
C ALA A 562 -21.68 -17.46 -21.42
N ALA A 563 -20.39 -17.67 -21.17
CA ALA A 563 -19.90 -18.28 -19.93
C ALA A 563 -20.24 -17.44 -18.69
N ALA A 564 -20.01 -16.12 -18.74
CA ALA A 564 -20.37 -15.19 -17.67
C ALA A 564 -21.86 -15.21 -17.34
N LEU A 565 -22.73 -15.30 -18.35
CA LEU A 565 -24.18 -15.42 -18.17
C LEU A 565 -24.56 -16.67 -17.39
N ARG A 566 -23.93 -17.83 -17.68
CA ARG A 566 -24.14 -19.07 -16.92
C ARG A 566 -23.73 -18.94 -15.45
N GLU A 567 -22.61 -18.29 -15.18
CA GLU A 567 -22.14 -18.06 -13.80
C GLU A 567 -23.04 -17.06 -13.05
N LEU A 568 -23.46 -15.96 -13.69
CA LEU A 568 -24.42 -15.02 -13.10
C LEU A 568 -25.76 -15.68 -12.80
N ASN A 569 -26.22 -16.59 -13.67
CA ASN A 569 -27.42 -17.39 -13.41
C ASN A 569 -27.26 -18.31 -12.19
N ARG A 570 -26.09 -18.95 -12.04
CA ARG A 570 -25.78 -19.80 -10.89
C ARG A 570 -25.78 -18.98 -9.58
N VAL A 571 -25.30 -17.74 -9.62
CA VAL A 571 -25.31 -16.82 -8.48
C VAL A 571 -26.72 -16.29 -8.19
N GLY A 572 -27.64 -16.35 -9.14
CA GLY A 572 -29.02 -15.86 -9.03
C GLY A 572 -29.14 -14.35 -9.32
N LEU A 573 -28.19 -13.77 -10.02
CA LEU A 573 -28.20 -12.36 -10.43
C LEU A 573 -28.82 -12.20 -11.83
N PRO A 574 -29.95 -11.50 -11.97
CA PRO A 574 -30.53 -11.17 -13.26
C PRO A 574 -29.61 -10.23 -14.05
N VAL A 575 -29.62 -10.41 -15.35
CA VAL A 575 -28.83 -9.63 -16.30
C VAL A 575 -29.76 -8.91 -17.27
N LEU A 576 -29.62 -7.58 -17.35
CA LEU A 576 -30.27 -6.75 -18.34
C LEU A 576 -29.19 -6.25 -19.32
N ALA A 577 -29.16 -6.84 -20.50
CA ALA A 577 -28.13 -6.56 -21.50
C ALA A 577 -28.63 -5.49 -22.49
N PRO A 578 -28.05 -4.26 -22.45
CA PRO A 578 -28.49 -3.19 -23.32
C PRO A 578 -28.28 -3.50 -24.81
N THR A 579 -27.17 -4.10 -25.15
CA THR A 579 -26.68 -4.11 -26.54
C THR A 579 -26.33 -5.49 -27.11
N LEU A 580 -26.39 -6.55 -26.29
CA LEU A 580 -26.17 -7.91 -26.81
C LEU A 580 -27.26 -8.26 -27.82
N SER A 581 -26.86 -8.69 -29.02
CA SER A 581 -27.78 -9.04 -30.11
C SER A 581 -27.49 -10.37 -30.80
N ALA A 582 -26.47 -11.11 -30.38
CA ALA A 582 -26.30 -12.48 -30.85
C ALA A 582 -27.54 -13.29 -30.49
N ASP A 583 -27.98 -14.14 -31.41
CA ASP A 583 -29.16 -14.96 -31.19
C ASP A 583 -28.97 -15.98 -30.09
N ARG A 584 -30.02 -16.28 -29.32
CA ARG A 584 -30.06 -17.31 -28.29
C ARG A 584 -29.10 -17.08 -27.12
N MET A 585 -28.78 -15.82 -26.79
CA MET A 585 -28.01 -15.51 -25.58
C MET A 585 -28.79 -15.89 -24.31
N ASP A 586 -30.12 -15.85 -24.33
CA ASP A 586 -31.03 -16.25 -23.26
C ASP A 586 -30.93 -17.75 -22.90
N ALA A 587 -30.47 -18.60 -23.82
CA ALA A 587 -30.22 -20.02 -23.53
C ALA A 587 -29.14 -20.23 -22.46
N ASN A 588 -28.30 -19.21 -22.13
CA ASN A 588 -27.24 -19.27 -21.12
C ASN A 588 -27.70 -18.85 -19.72
N SER A 589 -28.86 -18.19 -19.60
CA SER A 589 -29.39 -17.76 -18.30
C SER A 589 -30.90 -17.51 -18.37
N SER A 590 -31.65 -18.17 -17.51
CA SER A 590 -33.08 -17.91 -17.34
C SER A 590 -33.42 -16.56 -16.71
N LEU A 591 -32.37 -15.86 -16.21
CA LEU A 591 -32.47 -14.51 -15.63
C LEU A 591 -31.95 -13.44 -16.59
N TYR A 592 -31.77 -13.78 -17.86
CA TYR A 592 -31.28 -12.84 -18.90
C TYR A 592 -32.43 -12.13 -19.58
N LEU A 593 -32.27 -10.82 -19.78
CA LEU A 593 -33.19 -9.97 -20.53
C LEU A 593 -32.39 -9.04 -21.47
N ALA A 594 -32.63 -9.10 -22.78
CA ALA A 594 -32.02 -8.20 -23.77
C ALA A 594 -32.88 -6.96 -23.99
N MET A 595 -32.25 -5.78 -24.16
CA MET A 595 -32.95 -4.55 -24.53
C MET A 595 -32.97 -4.35 -26.04
N SER A 596 -32.10 -4.99 -26.80
CA SER A 596 -31.96 -4.89 -28.25
C SER A 596 -32.48 -6.11 -28.98
N ALA A 597 -32.99 -5.92 -30.19
CA ALA A 597 -33.45 -7.02 -31.04
C ALA A 597 -32.31 -7.98 -31.41
N PRO A 598 -32.58 -9.28 -31.54
CA PRO A 598 -31.61 -10.27 -31.96
C PRO A 598 -31.19 -10.13 -33.43
N ASN A 599 -30.04 -10.72 -33.78
CA ASN A 599 -29.43 -10.60 -35.13
C ASN A 599 -30.31 -11.20 -36.24
N ARG A 600 -31.14 -12.23 -35.97
CA ARG A 600 -32.12 -12.76 -36.91
C ARG A 600 -33.18 -11.71 -37.33
N ASP A 601 -33.54 -10.78 -36.45
CA ASP A 601 -34.43 -9.68 -36.78
C ASP A 601 -33.73 -8.59 -37.60
N GLN A 602 -32.44 -8.34 -37.30
CA GLN A 602 -31.62 -7.48 -38.14
C GLN A 602 -31.49 -8.03 -39.57
N ALA A 603 -31.15 -9.31 -39.70
CA ALA A 603 -31.06 -9.98 -41.01
C ALA A 603 -32.39 -9.94 -41.75
N ARG A 604 -33.52 -10.14 -41.07
CA ARG A 604 -34.88 -10.02 -41.65
C ARG A 604 -35.13 -8.61 -42.19
N MET A 605 -34.75 -7.56 -41.40
CA MET A 605 -34.92 -6.18 -41.83
C MET A 605 -34.07 -5.84 -43.07
N VAL A 606 -32.81 -6.27 -43.08
CA VAL A 606 -31.87 -6.03 -44.18
C VAL A 606 -32.37 -6.71 -45.46
N GLU A 607 -32.85 -7.96 -45.37
CA GLU A 607 -33.46 -8.67 -46.53
C GLU A 607 -34.69 -7.96 -47.05
N ALA A 608 -35.59 -7.55 -46.13
CA ALA A 608 -36.80 -6.83 -46.50
C ALA A 608 -36.46 -5.49 -47.20
N TYR A 609 -35.46 -4.77 -46.74
CA TYR A 609 -34.95 -3.53 -47.36
C TYR A 609 -34.36 -3.77 -48.73
N ALA A 610 -33.50 -4.79 -48.87
CA ALA A 610 -32.91 -5.15 -50.19
C ALA A 610 -33.99 -5.43 -51.23
N ARG A 611 -35.07 -6.14 -50.83
CA ARG A 611 -36.18 -6.52 -51.73
C ARG A 611 -37.13 -5.37 -52.01
N GLN A 612 -37.58 -4.65 -50.96
CA GLN A 612 -38.66 -3.65 -51.08
C GLN A 612 -38.17 -2.29 -51.56
N VAL A 613 -36.97 -1.86 -51.10
CA VAL A 613 -36.46 -0.51 -51.36
C VAL A 613 -35.36 -0.52 -52.43
N LEU A 614 -34.32 -1.34 -52.25
CA LEU A 614 -33.23 -1.39 -53.23
C LEU A 614 -33.60 -2.14 -54.49
N ARG A 615 -34.54 -3.08 -54.40
CA ARG A 615 -34.99 -3.96 -55.48
C ARG A 615 -33.85 -4.72 -56.17
N VAL A 616 -32.88 -5.19 -55.36
CA VAL A 616 -31.73 -5.97 -55.83
C VAL A 616 -31.94 -7.46 -55.52
N GLY A 617 -31.48 -8.30 -56.48
CA GLY A 617 -31.58 -9.75 -56.38
C GLY A 617 -30.41 -10.42 -55.71
N GLU A 618 -29.26 -9.74 -55.66
CA GLU A 618 -27.99 -10.32 -55.20
C GLU A 618 -27.34 -9.47 -54.11
N ALA A 619 -26.56 -10.14 -53.23
CA ALA A 619 -25.79 -9.49 -52.19
C ALA A 619 -24.39 -10.08 -52.09
N HIS A 620 -23.41 -9.21 -51.89
CA HIS A 620 -22.07 -9.58 -51.43
C HIS A 620 -21.95 -9.24 -49.95
N VAL A 621 -21.58 -10.20 -49.11
CA VAL A 621 -21.44 -10.04 -47.68
C VAL A 621 -19.95 -10.18 -47.31
N TYR A 622 -19.43 -9.17 -46.62
CA TYR A 622 -18.09 -9.21 -46.04
C TYR A 622 -18.19 -9.20 -44.52
N TRP A 623 -17.59 -10.19 -43.88
CA TRP A 623 -17.61 -10.28 -42.42
C TRP A 623 -16.20 -10.17 -41.82
N THR A 624 -16.12 -9.66 -40.57
CA THR A 624 -14.88 -9.55 -39.82
C THR A 624 -15.14 -9.59 -38.29
N THR A 625 -14.27 -10.29 -37.57
CA THR A 625 -14.39 -10.46 -36.10
C THR A 625 -13.48 -9.54 -35.29
N GLY A 626 -12.66 -8.72 -35.97
CA GLY A 626 -11.62 -7.90 -35.30
C GLY A 626 -10.36 -8.70 -34.93
N GLU A 627 -9.31 -7.98 -34.53
CA GLU A 627 -8.00 -8.59 -34.28
C GLU A 627 -8.06 -9.65 -33.14
N GLY A 628 -7.48 -10.82 -33.41
CA GLY A 628 -7.27 -11.89 -32.45
C GLY A 628 -8.52 -12.67 -32.05
N SER A 629 -9.63 -12.51 -32.78
CA SER A 629 -10.86 -13.28 -32.58
C SER A 629 -11.14 -14.20 -33.77
N SER A 630 -11.82 -15.30 -33.52
CA SER A 630 -12.35 -16.20 -34.55
C SER A 630 -13.87 -16.04 -34.65
N LEU A 631 -14.44 -16.48 -35.80
CA LEU A 631 -15.89 -16.50 -36.00
C LEU A 631 -16.60 -17.35 -34.93
N THR A 632 -15.96 -18.42 -34.43
CA THR A 632 -16.51 -19.27 -33.39
C THR A 632 -16.52 -18.61 -32.04
N ASP A 633 -15.66 -17.63 -31.77
CA ASP A 633 -15.63 -16.87 -30.52
C ASP A 633 -16.55 -15.65 -30.54
N ASP A 634 -16.69 -15.04 -31.75
CA ASP A 634 -17.50 -13.84 -31.96
C ASP A 634 -18.96 -14.21 -32.32
N LEU A 635 -19.78 -14.47 -31.27
CA LEU A 635 -21.17 -14.87 -31.45
C LEU A 635 -22.03 -13.81 -32.18
N TYR A 636 -21.67 -12.52 -32.02
CA TYR A 636 -22.37 -11.45 -32.76
C TYR A 636 -22.22 -11.58 -34.26
N VAL A 637 -20.99 -11.68 -34.76
CA VAL A 637 -20.74 -11.80 -36.20
C VAL A 637 -21.23 -13.14 -36.72
N ALA A 638 -21.02 -14.23 -35.96
CA ALA A 638 -21.45 -15.56 -36.36
C ALA A 638 -22.97 -15.64 -36.58
N THR A 639 -23.77 -15.20 -35.59
CA THR A 639 -25.24 -15.30 -35.70
C THR A 639 -25.83 -14.31 -36.73
N LEU A 640 -25.16 -13.16 -36.95
CA LEU A 640 -25.57 -12.23 -38.00
C LEU A 640 -25.34 -12.80 -39.40
N VAL A 641 -24.17 -13.41 -39.62
CA VAL A 641 -23.83 -14.07 -40.90
C VAL A 641 -24.78 -15.24 -41.16
N ASP A 642 -25.06 -16.05 -40.14
CA ASP A 642 -26.00 -17.19 -40.28
C ASP A 642 -27.42 -16.71 -40.54
N GLY A 643 -27.90 -15.67 -39.87
CA GLY A 643 -29.19 -15.05 -40.14
C GLY A 643 -29.29 -14.49 -41.56
N LEU A 644 -28.23 -13.86 -42.09
CA LEU A 644 -28.17 -13.38 -43.46
C LEU A 644 -28.20 -14.57 -44.45
N ARG A 645 -27.45 -15.63 -44.21
CA ARG A 645 -27.48 -16.86 -45.05
C ARG A 645 -28.88 -17.47 -45.07
N GLU A 646 -29.53 -17.57 -43.90
CA GLU A 646 -30.90 -18.11 -43.84
C GLU A 646 -31.92 -17.27 -44.61
N ARG A 647 -31.81 -15.93 -44.60
CA ARG A 647 -32.76 -15.03 -45.22
C ARG A 647 -32.56 -14.81 -46.72
N PHE A 648 -31.29 -14.71 -47.14
CA PHE A 648 -30.96 -14.46 -48.53
C PHE A 648 -30.77 -15.74 -49.34
N GLY A 649 -30.33 -16.85 -48.73
CA GLY A 649 -30.03 -18.12 -49.42
C GLY A 649 -29.05 -17.92 -50.60
N ASP A 650 -29.37 -18.47 -51.73
CA ASP A 650 -28.52 -18.42 -52.96
C ASP A 650 -28.35 -17.01 -53.51
N ARG A 651 -29.08 -16.03 -53.01
CA ARG A 651 -28.88 -14.61 -53.38
C ARG A 651 -27.62 -13.99 -52.83
N ILE A 652 -26.96 -14.63 -51.85
CA ILE A 652 -25.61 -14.27 -51.43
C ILE A 652 -24.63 -14.91 -52.43
N THR A 653 -24.18 -14.11 -53.39
CA THR A 653 -23.27 -14.59 -54.44
C THR A 653 -21.80 -14.50 -53.99
N ARG A 654 -21.53 -13.78 -52.93
CA ARG A 654 -20.21 -13.73 -52.27
C ARG A 654 -20.36 -13.60 -50.76
N LEU A 655 -19.60 -14.44 -50.03
CA LEU A 655 -19.52 -14.39 -48.59
C LEU A 655 -18.07 -14.62 -48.11
N ASP A 656 -17.38 -13.53 -47.89
CA ASP A 656 -15.94 -13.55 -47.66
C ASP A 656 -15.57 -12.88 -46.31
N GLU A 657 -14.49 -13.40 -45.70
CA GLU A 657 -13.82 -12.69 -44.58
C GLU A 657 -13.07 -11.48 -45.15
N TRP A 658 -13.39 -10.29 -44.62
CA TRP A 658 -12.60 -9.11 -44.90
C TRP A 658 -11.49 -8.96 -43.85
N ARG A 659 -10.27 -8.67 -44.35
CA ARG A 659 -9.10 -8.40 -43.50
C ARG A 659 -8.46 -7.09 -43.90
N SER A 660 -7.95 -6.36 -42.94
CA SER A 660 -7.27 -5.09 -43.18
C SER A 660 -6.16 -5.24 -44.20
N GLY A 661 -6.11 -4.33 -45.18
CA GLY A 661 -5.20 -4.38 -46.34
C GLY A 661 -5.70 -5.17 -47.55
N ARG A 662 -6.83 -5.89 -47.44
CA ARG A 662 -7.46 -6.53 -48.62
C ARG A 662 -8.07 -5.45 -49.54
N ARG A 663 -7.76 -5.48 -50.83
CA ARG A 663 -8.37 -4.60 -51.83
C ARG A 663 -9.77 -5.06 -52.17
N LEU A 664 -10.66 -4.10 -52.48
CA LEU A 664 -12.06 -4.34 -52.85
C LEU A 664 -12.37 -3.85 -54.25
N THR A 665 -11.41 -3.86 -55.15
CA THR A 665 -11.56 -3.39 -56.54
C THR A 665 -12.60 -4.17 -57.33
N GLN A 666 -12.87 -5.44 -56.99
CA GLN A 666 -13.93 -6.26 -57.55
C GLN A 666 -15.35 -5.77 -57.17
N GLU A 667 -15.49 -4.92 -56.19
CA GLU A 667 -16.77 -4.33 -55.75
C GLU A 667 -17.05 -2.99 -56.44
N CYS A 668 -16.09 -2.47 -57.17
CA CYS A 668 -16.27 -1.21 -57.87
C CYS A 668 -17.40 -1.33 -58.95
N GLY A 669 -18.43 -0.48 -58.86
CA GLY A 669 -19.57 -0.52 -59.73
C GLY A 669 -20.54 -1.69 -59.50
N TYR A 670 -20.36 -2.48 -58.44
CA TYR A 670 -21.26 -3.59 -58.13
C TYR A 670 -22.73 -3.09 -57.99
N PRO A 671 -23.67 -3.65 -58.75
CA PRO A 671 -25.05 -3.15 -58.80
C PRO A 671 -25.94 -3.70 -57.71
N GLY A 672 -25.54 -4.81 -57.06
CA GLY A 672 -26.25 -5.44 -55.94
C GLY A 672 -26.03 -4.72 -54.62
N MET A 673 -26.41 -5.39 -53.53
CA MET A 673 -26.17 -4.88 -52.18
C MET A 673 -24.84 -5.42 -51.68
N LEU A 674 -23.93 -4.51 -51.33
CA LEU A 674 -22.74 -4.82 -50.57
C LEU A 674 -23.06 -4.67 -49.04
N PHE A 675 -22.90 -5.76 -48.27
CA PHE A 675 -23.18 -5.75 -46.82
C PHE A 675 -21.91 -5.97 -46.04
N PHE A 676 -21.66 -5.11 -45.04
CA PHE A 676 -20.62 -5.26 -44.06
C PHE A 676 -21.20 -5.80 -42.75
N ALA A 677 -20.70 -6.99 -42.32
CA ALA A 677 -21.07 -7.67 -41.07
C ALA A 677 -19.84 -7.79 -40.22
N GLY A 678 -19.65 -6.90 -39.22
CA GLY A 678 -18.41 -6.96 -38.46
C GLY A 678 -18.31 -6.02 -37.28
N ARG A 679 -17.07 -5.75 -36.90
CA ARG A 679 -16.78 -4.82 -35.81
C ARG A 679 -16.49 -3.42 -36.36
N TRP A 680 -17.03 -2.40 -35.72
CA TRP A 680 -16.87 -0.99 -36.14
C TRP A 680 -15.40 -0.57 -36.33
N SER A 681 -14.46 -1.12 -35.52
CA SER A 681 -13.04 -0.85 -35.65
C SER A 681 -12.45 -1.20 -37.01
N GLU A 682 -13.03 -2.19 -37.67
CA GLU A 682 -12.60 -2.66 -38.99
C GLU A 682 -13.27 -1.89 -40.15
N PHE A 683 -14.38 -1.20 -39.87
CA PHE A 683 -15.16 -0.52 -40.90
C PHE A 683 -14.41 0.65 -41.56
N ASP A 684 -13.57 1.36 -40.82
CA ASP A 684 -12.72 2.42 -41.36
C ASP A 684 -11.75 1.90 -42.43
N GLY A 685 -11.11 0.75 -42.17
CA GLY A 685 -10.27 0.07 -43.13
C GLY A 685 -11.04 -0.38 -44.35
N PHE A 686 -12.27 -0.91 -44.16
CA PHE A 686 -13.18 -1.32 -45.24
C PHE A 686 -13.58 -0.14 -46.12
N MET A 687 -13.94 1.01 -45.52
CA MET A 687 -14.28 2.24 -46.27
C MET A 687 -13.08 2.80 -47.03
N ARG A 688 -11.86 2.72 -46.49
CA ARG A 688 -10.65 3.13 -47.21
C ARG A 688 -10.35 2.23 -48.39
N ALA A 689 -10.59 0.91 -48.29
CA ALA A 689 -10.46 0.00 -49.43
C ALA A 689 -11.48 0.32 -50.54
N LEU A 690 -12.71 0.70 -50.21
CA LEU A 690 -13.73 1.13 -51.21
C LEU A 690 -13.40 2.49 -51.83
N LYS A 691 -12.63 3.36 -51.16
CA LYS A 691 -12.18 4.62 -51.74
C LYS A 691 -11.32 4.44 -52.98
N GLU A 692 -10.64 3.28 -53.13
CA GLU A 692 -9.87 2.94 -54.32
C GLU A 692 -10.74 2.84 -55.60
N CYS A 693 -12.05 2.64 -55.46
CA CYS A 693 -13.00 2.64 -56.60
C CYS A 693 -13.19 4.02 -57.25
N GLY A 694 -12.74 5.10 -56.68
CA GLY A 694 -12.79 6.45 -57.23
C GLY A 694 -14.22 6.90 -57.57
N ALA A 695 -14.49 7.16 -58.85
CA ALA A 695 -15.77 7.61 -59.34
C ALA A 695 -16.83 6.50 -59.50
N ASN A 696 -16.44 5.23 -59.38
CA ASN A 696 -17.33 4.08 -59.59
C ASN A 696 -17.45 3.19 -58.32
N PRO A 697 -17.97 3.72 -57.18
CA PRO A 697 -18.17 2.92 -55.98
C PRO A 697 -19.28 1.87 -56.20
N PRO A 698 -19.41 0.87 -55.26
CA PRO A 698 -20.57 -0.01 -55.25
C PRO A 698 -21.87 0.80 -55.13
N ARG A 699 -22.95 0.34 -55.75
CA ARG A 699 -24.22 1.10 -55.82
C ARG A 699 -24.94 1.23 -54.48
N HIS A 700 -24.89 0.17 -53.66
CA HIS A 700 -25.57 0.13 -52.36
C HIS A 700 -24.66 -0.48 -51.32
N LEU A 701 -24.24 0.31 -50.33
CA LEU A 701 -23.53 -0.14 -49.12
C LEU A 701 -24.49 -0.15 -47.97
N VAL A 702 -24.68 -1.32 -47.38
CA VAL A 702 -25.45 -1.52 -46.15
C VAL A 702 -24.53 -2.13 -45.12
N ALA A 703 -24.64 -1.69 -43.86
CA ALA A 703 -23.80 -2.17 -42.79
C ALA A 703 -24.65 -2.51 -41.51
N ASP A 704 -24.08 -3.29 -40.69
CA ASP A 704 -24.69 -3.70 -39.39
C ASP A 704 -24.76 -2.56 -38.35
N ASP A 705 -25.31 -2.88 -37.16
CA ASP A 705 -25.50 -1.90 -36.10
C ASP A 705 -24.18 -1.43 -35.47
N SER A 706 -23.08 -2.19 -35.62
CA SER A 706 -21.79 -1.78 -35.09
C SER A 706 -21.28 -0.48 -35.71
N VAL A 707 -21.66 -0.23 -36.99
CA VAL A 707 -21.25 0.95 -37.74
C VAL A 707 -21.84 2.26 -37.23
N ASN A 708 -22.86 2.21 -36.38
CA ASN A 708 -23.36 3.39 -35.67
C ASN A 708 -22.24 4.19 -35.00
N ARG A 709 -21.25 3.49 -34.41
CA ARG A 709 -20.10 4.15 -33.76
C ARG A 709 -19.20 4.90 -34.75
N TYR A 710 -18.97 4.32 -35.89
CA TYR A 710 -18.23 4.99 -36.98
C TYR A 710 -18.93 6.27 -37.40
N MET A 711 -20.25 6.19 -37.61
CA MET A 711 -21.08 7.33 -38.02
C MET A 711 -21.19 8.41 -36.93
N ALA A 712 -21.06 8.07 -35.66
CA ALA A 712 -21.04 9.01 -34.56
C ALA A 712 -19.68 9.72 -34.38
N ASN A 713 -18.61 9.28 -35.06
CA ASN A 713 -17.26 9.83 -34.92
C ASN A 713 -16.87 10.70 -36.12
N PRO A 714 -16.78 12.05 -35.94
CA PRO A 714 -16.43 12.96 -37.04
C PRO A 714 -15.06 12.71 -37.65
N GLY A 715 -14.09 12.34 -36.83
CA GLY A 715 -12.71 12.07 -37.28
C GLY A 715 -12.62 10.86 -38.21
N LEU A 716 -13.36 9.78 -37.91
CA LEU A 716 -13.43 8.60 -38.75
C LEU A 716 -14.17 8.86 -40.05
N ARG A 717 -15.28 9.61 -40.00
CA ARG A 717 -16.06 9.98 -41.16
C ARG A 717 -15.25 10.75 -42.19
N ALA A 718 -14.38 11.65 -41.77
CA ALA A 718 -13.60 12.53 -42.65
C ALA A 718 -12.75 11.76 -43.68
N SER A 719 -12.35 10.50 -43.40
CA SER A 719 -11.56 9.65 -44.29
C SER A 719 -12.40 8.87 -45.33
N ALA A 720 -13.71 8.84 -45.18
CA ALA A 720 -14.63 8.06 -46.03
C ALA A 720 -14.74 8.61 -47.44
N PRO A 721 -15.16 7.77 -48.48
CA PRO A 721 -15.53 8.25 -49.79
C PRO A 721 -16.72 9.19 -49.73
N GLY A 722 -16.60 10.38 -50.35
CA GLY A 722 -17.66 11.39 -50.35
C GLY A 722 -18.85 11.09 -51.29
N ASN A 723 -18.68 10.18 -52.24
CA ASN A 723 -19.65 9.81 -53.25
C ASN A 723 -20.38 8.47 -52.96
N LEU A 724 -20.11 7.84 -51.78
CA LEU A 724 -20.75 6.59 -51.39
C LEU A 724 -21.65 6.83 -50.15
N PRO A 725 -22.99 6.79 -50.32
CA PRO A 725 -23.89 6.80 -49.18
C PRO A 725 -23.78 5.47 -48.44
N VAL A 726 -23.86 5.56 -47.10
CA VAL A 726 -23.85 4.40 -46.23
C VAL A 726 -25.17 4.28 -45.53
N THR A 727 -25.80 3.12 -45.65
CA THR A 727 -26.99 2.73 -44.87
C THR A 727 -26.58 1.77 -43.79
N TYR A 728 -27.04 1.94 -42.58
CA TYR A 728 -26.66 1.08 -41.46
C TYR A 728 -27.82 0.84 -40.49
N VAL A 729 -27.75 -0.27 -39.74
CA VAL A 729 -28.79 -0.63 -38.79
C VAL A 729 -28.64 0.21 -37.53
N SER A 730 -29.77 0.67 -36.97
CA SER A 730 -29.89 1.32 -35.65
C SER A 730 -30.89 0.57 -34.77
N LYS A 731 -30.49 0.31 -33.52
CA LYS A 731 -31.32 -0.32 -32.48
C LYS A 731 -32.12 0.68 -31.67
N ALA A 732 -31.82 1.97 -31.78
CA ALA A 732 -32.43 3.03 -30.99
C ALA A 732 -32.71 4.31 -31.82
N ALA A 733 -33.19 4.17 -33.03
CA ALA A 733 -33.51 5.30 -33.94
C ALA A 733 -34.47 6.35 -33.31
N LEU A 734 -35.35 5.94 -32.40
CA LEU A 734 -36.27 6.83 -31.66
C LEU A 734 -35.54 7.71 -30.62
N ALA A 735 -34.32 7.40 -30.26
CA ALA A 735 -33.52 8.17 -29.30
C ALA A 735 -32.49 9.10 -29.96
N THR A 736 -32.63 9.39 -31.30
CA THR A 736 -31.83 10.44 -31.92
C THR A 736 -32.25 11.81 -31.40
N CYS A 737 -31.32 12.79 -31.42
CA CYS A 737 -31.69 14.16 -30.96
C CYS A 737 -32.89 14.75 -31.66
N ALA A 738 -33.04 14.46 -32.97
CA ALA A 738 -34.21 14.92 -33.76
C ALA A 738 -35.50 14.24 -33.28
N SER A 739 -35.49 12.92 -33.12
CA SER A 739 -36.63 12.15 -32.62
C SER A 739 -37.04 12.53 -31.22
N LEU A 740 -36.07 12.74 -30.32
CA LEU A 740 -36.31 13.17 -28.93
C LEU A 740 -36.93 14.57 -28.85
N ARG A 741 -36.48 15.53 -29.67
CA ARG A 741 -37.10 16.87 -29.76
C ARG A 741 -38.51 16.80 -30.30
N ALA A 742 -38.76 15.98 -31.34
CA ALA A 742 -40.10 15.77 -31.84
C ALA A 742 -41.05 15.15 -30.79
N ALA A 743 -40.56 14.16 -30.06
CA ALA A 743 -41.29 13.54 -28.97
C ALA A 743 -41.61 14.55 -27.84
N GLN A 744 -40.67 15.38 -27.44
CA GLN A 744 -40.89 16.46 -26.46
C GLN A 744 -41.94 17.46 -26.95
N ALA A 745 -41.89 17.86 -28.23
CA ALA A 745 -42.91 18.74 -28.79
C ALA A 745 -44.29 18.06 -28.87
N GLY A 746 -44.33 16.75 -29.08
CA GLY A 746 -45.54 15.91 -29.09
C GLY A 746 -46.08 15.54 -27.68
N ARG A 747 -45.40 15.99 -26.59
CA ARG A 747 -45.71 15.69 -25.20
C ARG A 747 -45.58 14.22 -24.83
N ASP A 748 -44.59 13.54 -25.40
CA ASP A 748 -44.14 12.25 -24.92
C ASP A 748 -43.28 12.48 -23.63
N ASP A 749 -43.86 12.21 -22.49
CA ASP A 749 -43.26 12.54 -21.19
C ASP A 749 -41.98 11.74 -20.92
N ALA A 750 -41.89 10.49 -21.36
CA ALA A 750 -40.71 9.64 -21.13
C ALA A 750 -39.52 10.11 -21.96
N ARG A 751 -39.68 10.33 -23.26
CA ARG A 751 -38.60 10.78 -24.16
C ARG A 751 -38.27 12.23 -23.94
N GLY A 752 -39.26 13.09 -23.61
CA GLY A 752 -39.06 14.48 -23.30
C GLY A 752 -38.26 14.66 -22.01
N SER A 753 -38.58 13.92 -20.97
CA SER A 753 -37.82 13.88 -19.70
C SER A 753 -36.39 13.36 -19.92
N PHE A 754 -36.20 12.29 -20.66
CA PHE A 754 -34.86 11.78 -20.99
C PHE A 754 -34.03 12.85 -21.73
N LEU A 755 -34.61 13.56 -22.74
CA LEU A 755 -33.91 14.64 -23.42
C LEU A 755 -33.46 15.74 -22.42
N THR A 756 -34.32 16.09 -21.49
CA THR A 756 -34.00 17.07 -20.44
C THR A 756 -32.84 16.63 -19.58
N TRP A 757 -32.84 15.38 -19.15
CA TRP A 757 -31.79 14.85 -18.26
C TRP A 757 -30.43 14.75 -18.95
N ILE A 758 -30.36 14.21 -20.18
CA ILE A 758 -29.07 14.04 -20.89
C ILE A 758 -28.46 15.36 -21.35
N GLY A 759 -29.30 16.41 -21.46
CA GLY A 759 -28.89 17.77 -21.74
C GLY A 759 -28.54 18.60 -20.51
N ALA A 760 -28.70 18.06 -19.29
CA ALA A 760 -28.45 18.76 -18.06
C ALA A 760 -26.96 19.11 -17.87
N ASP A 761 -26.69 20.34 -17.44
CA ASP A 761 -25.36 20.83 -17.18
C ASP A 761 -24.70 20.02 -16.06
N GLY A 762 -23.45 19.64 -16.27
CA GLY A 762 -22.63 18.91 -15.29
C GLY A 762 -22.98 17.44 -15.13
N LEU A 763 -23.93 16.86 -15.85
CA LEU A 763 -24.17 15.42 -15.86
C LEU A 763 -23.18 14.74 -16.81
N LEU A 764 -23.20 15.10 -18.07
CA LEU A 764 -22.30 14.59 -19.12
C LEU A 764 -21.44 15.74 -19.66
N ASP A 765 -20.20 15.42 -20.06
CA ASP A 765 -19.29 16.39 -20.65
C ASP A 765 -18.83 15.95 -22.04
N PRO A 766 -19.24 16.62 -23.13
CA PRO A 766 -20.24 17.69 -23.17
C PRO A 766 -21.70 17.17 -23.03
N PRO A 767 -22.68 18.03 -22.65
CA PRO A 767 -24.08 17.66 -22.60
C PRO A 767 -24.57 17.20 -23.99
N ARG A 768 -25.44 16.19 -24.02
CA ARG A 768 -25.97 15.62 -25.30
C ARG A 768 -27.15 16.42 -25.83
N CYS A 769 -27.32 16.39 -27.11
CA CYS A 769 -28.45 17.03 -27.83
C CYS A 769 -28.66 18.53 -27.53
N ARG A 770 -27.68 19.24 -26.99
CA ARG A 770 -27.79 20.68 -26.79
C ARG A 770 -27.92 21.40 -28.12
N ALA A 771 -28.86 22.38 -28.19
CA ALA A 771 -29.12 23.08 -29.43
C ALA A 771 -27.86 23.76 -30.00
N GLY A 772 -27.50 23.42 -31.23
CA GLY A 772 -26.40 24.01 -31.99
C GLY A 772 -25.00 23.49 -31.73
N THR A 773 -24.70 22.83 -30.59
CA THR A 773 -23.32 22.47 -30.21
C THR A 773 -23.16 21.11 -29.50
N GLY A 774 -24.21 20.48 -29.08
CA GLY A 774 -24.13 19.21 -28.35
C GLY A 774 -23.97 17.99 -29.28
N PRO A 775 -23.08 17.04 -28.93
CA PRO A 775 -22.95 15.79 -29.64
C PRO A 775 -24.27 14.99 -29.61
N PRO A 776 -24.48 14.08 -30.57
CA PRO A 776 -25.65 13.22 -30.62
C PRO A 776 -25.65 12.26 -29.39
N VAL A 777 -26.83 11.73 -29.09
CA VAL A 777 -26.97 10.60 -28.16
C VAL A 777 -26.53 9.34 -28.90
N GLY A 778 -25.59 8.61 -28.30
CA GLY A 778 -25.29 7.26 -28.74
C GLY A 778 -26.47 6.31 -28.47
N GLU A 779 -26.73 5.36 -29.38
CA GLU A 779 -27.86 4.44 -29.21
C GLU A 779 -27.81 3.65 -27.89
N ARG A 780 -26.60 3.33 -27.40
CA ARG A 780 -26.37 2.57 -26.19
C ARG A 780 -26.76 3.32 -24.92
N VAL A 781 -26.72 4.65 -24.96
CA VAL A 781 -27.15 5.51 -23.84
C VAL A 781 -28.61 5.25 -23.52
N SER A 782 -29.48 5.25 -24.54
CA SER A 782 -30.93 5.02 -24.33
C SER A 782 -31.26 3.59 -23.93
N LEU A 783 -30.57 2.60 -24.48
CA LEU A 783 -30.77 1.19 -24.15
C LEU A 783 -30.34 0.88 -22.71
N ALA A 784 -29.21 1.43 -22.25
CA ALA A 784 -28.75 1.27 -20.87
C ALA A 784 -29.62 2.07 -19.87
N TYR A 785 -30.12 3.24 -20.28
CA TYR A 785 -31.09 3.98 -19.49
C TYR A 785 -32.37 3.16 -19.31
N ASP A 786 -32.92 2.60 -20.39
CA ASP A 786 -34.13 1.75 -20.34
C ASP A 786 -33.94 0.52 -19.47
N ALA A 787 -32.81 -0.19 -19.60
CA ALA A 787 -32.45 -1.33 -18.75
C ALA A 787 -32.45 -0.97 -17.25
N THR A 788 -31.82 0.16 -16.93
CA THR A 788 -31.73 0.65 -15.58
C THR A 788 -33.09 1.05 -15.02
N MET A 789 -33.83 1.86 -15.75
CA MET A 789 -35.16 2.34 -15.29
C MET A 789 -36.19 1.23 -15.19
N MET A 790 -36.15 0.24 -16.10
CA MET A 790 -37.03 -0.94 -16.02
C MET A 790 -36.79 -1.71 -14.72
N THR A 791 -35.55 -1.89 -14.30
CA THR A 791 -35.20 -2.56 -13.04
C THR A 791 -35.68 -1.76 -11.84
N VAL A 792 -35.48 -0.43 -11.85
CA VAL A 792 -35.92 0.47 -10.78
C VAL A 792 -37.44 0.46 -10.65
N ARG A 793 -38.19 0.56 -11.74
CA ARG A 793 -39.66 0.54 -11.73
C ARG A 793 -40.20 -0.81 -11.23
N ALA A 794 -39.51 -1.92 -11.52
CA ALA A 794 -39.85 -3.23 -10.94
C ALA A 794 -39.66 -3.21 -9.42
N LEU A 795 -38.56 -2.65 -8.92
CA LEU A 795 -38.35 -2.52 -7.48
C LEU A 795 -39.42 -1.66 -6.80
N GLU A 796 -39.76 -0.50 -7.38
CA GLU A 796 -40.79 0.40 -6.85
C GLU A 796 -42.15 -0.29 -6.75
N SER A 797 -42.50 -1.05 -7.81
CA SER A 797 -43.73 -1.86 -7.80
C SER A 797 -43.74 -2.92 -6.71
N LEU A 798 -42.62 -3.64 -6.52
CA LEU A 798 -42.44 -4.60 -5.45
C LEU A 798 -42.55 -3.95 -4.08
N ALA A 799 -41.85 -2.84 -3.88
CA ALA A 799 -41.87 -2.08 -2.62
C ALA A 799 -43.28 -1.55 -2.29
N ALA A 800 -44.00 -1.06 -3.29
CA ALA A 800 -45.39 -0.63 -3.12
C ALA A 800 -46.29 -1.79 -2.69
N ARG A 801 -46.20 -2.97 -3.30
CA ARG A 801 -46.97 -4.14 -2.93
C ARG A 801 -46.67 -4.65 -1.52
N LEU A 802 -45.38 -4.67 -1.13
CA LEU A 802 -44.98 -5.05 0.23
C LEU A 802 -45.56 -4.10 1.28
N ARG A 803 -45.62 -2.78 0.98
CA ARG A 803 -46.26 -1.79 1.86
C ARG A 803 -47.76 -2.00 1.99
N HIS A 804 -48.46 -2.39 0.92
CA HIS A 804 -49.90 -2.64 0.94
C HIS A 804 -50.27 -3.96 1.64
N ALA A 805 -49.41 -5.01 1.55
CA ALA A 805 -49.66 -6.29 2.18
C ALA A 805 -49.46 -6.28 3.69
N ASP A 806 -48.65 -5.37 4.21
CA ASP A 806 -48.28 -5.33 5.62
C ASP A 806 -48.35 -3.88 6.14
N THR A 807 -49.49 -3.50 6.67
CA THR A 807 -49.76 -2.16 7.19
C THR A 807 -48.87 -1.84 8.38
N GLY A 808 -47.62 -1.40 8.11
CA GLY A 808 -46.69 -0.99 9.13
C GLY A 808 -45.23 -1.45 8.94
N ARG A 809 -44.94 -2.39 8.03
CA ARG A 809 -43.56 -2.79 7.78
C ARG A 809 -42.80 -1.72 7.00
N ARG A 810 -41.64 -1.38 7.55
CA ARG A 810 -40.66 -0.53 6.90
C ARG A 810 -39.99 -1.28 5.73
N TRP A 811 -39.56 -0.54 4.70
CA TRP A 811 -38.66 -1.08 3.68
C TRP A 811 -37.42 -1.68 4.34
N GLU A 812 -37.06 -2.92 3.99
CA GLU A 812 -35.81 -3.57 4.36
C GLU A 812 -35.14 -4.14 3.11
N PRO A 813 -33.82 -3.93 2.90
CA PRO A 813 -33.13 -4.45 1.71
C PRO A 813 -33.31 -5.96 1.50
N ARG A 814 -33.40 -6.74 2.58
CA ARG A 814 -33.61 -8.20 2.54
C ARG A 814 -35.05 -8.62 2.19
N SER A 815 -35.99 -7.70 2.12
CA SER A 815 -37.38 -8.02 1.75
C SER A 815 -37.59 -8.31 0.26
N VAL A 816 -36.62 -7.91 -0.58
CA VAL A 816 -36.60 -8.14 -2.02
C VAL A 816 -35.33 -8.91 -2.37
N ASN A 817 -35.43 -9.89 -3.25
CA ASN A 817 -34.29 -10.63 -3.79
C ASN A 817 -34.14 -10.38 -5.31
N PRO A 818 -32.97 -10.62 -5.91
CA PRO A 818 -32.73 -10.39 -7.34
C PRO A 818 -33.71 -11.10 -8.26
N VAL A 819 -34.04 -12.38 -7.98
CA VAL A 819 -34.99 -13.19 -8.76
C VAL A 819 -36.41 -12.60 -8.70
N GLY A 820 -36.79 -12.03 -7.55
CA GLY A 820 -38.08 -11.33 -7.38
C GLY A 820 -38.16 -10.07 -8.27
N VAL A 821 -37.07 -9.33 -8.42
CA VAL A 821 -37.02 -8.18 -9.33
C VAL A 821 -37.19 -8.63 -10.78
N HIS A 822 -36.48 -9.69 -11.20
CA HIS A 822 -36.63 -10.28 -12.52
C HIS A 822 -38.07 -10.72 -12.79
N ALA A 823 -38.68 -11.46 -11.87
CA ALA A 823 -40.09 -11.90 -11.97
C ALA A 823 -41.04 -10.69 -12.09
N GLU A 824 -40.76 -9.59 -11.40
CA GLU A 824 -41.58 -8.38 -11.50
C GLU A 824 -41.42 -7.67 -12.85
N VAL A 825 -40.21 -7.62 -13.42
CA VAL A 825 -40.00 -7.16 -14.80
C VAL A 825 -40.84 -7.95 -15.79
N LEU A 826 -40.86 -9.27 -15.68
CA LEU A 826 -41.67 -10.15 -16.54
C LEU A 826 -43.17 -9.95 -16.30
N ARG A 827 -43.61 -9.73 -15.06
CA ARG A 827 -44.99 -9.41 -14.75
C ARG A 827 -45.46 -8.09 -15.37
N GLN A 828 -44.66 -7.04 -15.33
CA GLN A 828 -44.93 -5.76 -16.00
C GLN A 828 -44.94 -5.94 -17.51
N ASN A 829 -44.05 -6.79 -18.06
CA ASN A 829 -44.06 -7.19 -19.45
C ASN A 829 -45.40 -7.78 -19.90
N ALA A 830 -45.98 -8.69 -19.12
CA ALA A 830 -47.28 -9.31 -19.40
C ALA A 830 -48.44 -8.27 -19.42
N ALA A 831 -48.30 -7.12 -18.79
CA ALA A 831 -49.26 -6.02 -18.79
C ALA A 831 -49.16 -5.08 -20.01
N GLY A 832 -48.35 -5.43 -21.03
CA GLY A 832 -48.28 -4.67 -22.29
C GLY A 832 -46.82 -4.28 -22.68
N GLY A 833 -45.85 -4.61 -21.89
CA GLY A 833 -44.44 -4.28 -22.10
C GLY A 833 -44.02 -2.96 -21.44
N TYR A 834 -42.72 -2.67 -21.54
CA TYR A 834 -42.11 -1.45 -20.98
C TYR A 834 -41.96 -0.40 -22.08
N PRO A 835 -42.59 0.80 -21.95
CA PRO A 835 -42.46 1.88 -22.94
C PRO A 835 -41.14 2.63 -22.71
N GLY A 836 -40.05 2.11 -23.27
CA GLY A 836 -38.70 2.70 -23.16
C GLY A 836 -38.48 3.86 -24.10
N VAL A 837 -37.41 4.61 -23.84
CA VAL A 837 -36.93 5.70 -24.74
C VAL A 837 -36.48 5.14 -26.09
N SER A 838 -35.90 3.93 -26.08
CA SER A 838 -35.50 3.20 -27.28
C SER A 838 -36.69 2.49 -28.02
N GLY A 839 -37.92 2.72 -27.58
CA GLY A 839 -39.15 2.06 -28.06
C GLY A 839 -39.63 0.95 -27.13
N LEU A 840 -40.80 0.37 -27.45
CA LEU A 840 -41.43 -0.67 -26.65
C LEU A 840 -40.54 -1.90 -26.46
N ILE A 841 -40.42 -2.39 -25.24
CA ILE A 841 -39.70 -3.61 -24.87
C ILE A 841 -40.73 -4.62 -24.38
N ARG A 842 -40.86 -5.74 -25.09
CA ARG A 842 -41.74 -6.87 -24.74
C ARG A 842 -40.98 -8.16 -24.91
N TYR A 843 -41.25 -9.13 -24.04
CA TYR A 843 -40.65 -10.46 -24.10
C TYR A 843 -41.74 -11.53 -24.35
N ALA A 844 -41.40 -12.60 -25.04
CA ALA A 844 -42.22 -13.81 -25.01
C ALA A 844 -42.11 -14.47 -23.64
N PRO A 845 -43.13 -15.27 -23.20
CA PRO A 845 -43.14 -15.87 -21.88
C PRO A 845 -41.88 -16.70 -21.53
N ASP A 846 -41.29 -17.34 -22.52
CA ASP A 846 -40.18 -18.28 -22.36
C ASP A 846 -38.85 -17.75 -22.97
N SER A 847 -38.76 -16.47 -23.25
CA SER A 847 -37.57 -15.89 -23.88
C SER A 847 -37.14 -14.58 -23.21
N GLY A 848 -35.86 -14.44 -22.99
CA GLY A 848 -35.23 -13.17 -22.60
C GLY A 848 -34.91 -12.22 -23.75
N GLU A 849 -35.25 -12.58 -24.99
CA GLU A 849 -35.07 -11.74 -26.17
C GLU A 849 -36.37 -10.95 -26.48
N PRO A 850 -36.27 -9.64 -26.82
CA PRO A 850 -37.47 -8.84 -27.06
C PRO A 850 -38.17 -9.22 -28.36
N VAL A 851 -39.50 -9.19 -28.33
CA VAL A 851 -40.37 -9.52 -29.46
C VAL A 851 -40.74 -8.23 -30.19
N ALA A 852 -40.60 -8.21 -31.54
CA ALA A 852 -40.95 -7.10 -32.40
C ALA A 852 -40.34 -5.74 -31.94
N LYS A 853 -39.15 -5.79 -31.31
CA LYS A 853 -38.39 -4.61 -30.90
C LYS A 853 -38.07 -3.78 -32.16
N ARG A 854 -38.29 -2.49 -32.10
CA ARG A 854 -38.05 -1.59 -33.22
C ARG A 854 -36.57 -1.58 -33.61
N LEU A 855 -36.34 -1.82 -34.90
CA LEU A 855 -35.09 -1.62 -35.64
C LEU A 855 -35.32 -0.66 -36.76
N ALA A 856 -34.32 0.15 -37.13
CA ALA A 856 -34.39 1.04 -38.27
C ALA A 856 -33.10 0.98 -39.11
N LEU A 857 -33.22 1.31 -40.38
CA LEU A 857 -32.09 1.62 -41.27
C LEU A 857 -31.97 3.12 -41.41
N LEU A 858 -30.80 3.63 -41.07
CA LEU A 858 -30.43 5.03 -41.19
C LEU A 858 -29.45 5.19 -42.35
N THR A 859 -29.64 6.24 -43.20
CA THR A 859 -28.73 6.53 -44.29
C THR A 859 -28.04 7.87 -44.11
N VAL A 860 -26.73 7.91 -44.32
CA VAL A 860 -25.91 9.12 -44.41
C VAL A 860 -25.47 9.27 -45.87
N ALA A 861 -25.97 10.29 -46.55
CA ALA A 861 -25.73 10.49 -47.99
C ALA A 861 -24.28 10.93 -48.27
N LYS A 862 -23.69 11.75 -47.42
CA LYS A 862 -22.31 12.24 -47.52
C LYS A 862 -21.59 11.95 -46.22
N VAL A 863 -20.93 10.79 -46.15
CA VAL A 863 -20.25 10.34 -44.92
C VAL A 863 -19.19 11.32 -44.40
N PRO A 864 -18.34 11.94 -45.24
CA PRO A 864 -17.37 12.95 -44.76
C PRO A 864 -17.98 14.24 -44.24
N ASP A 865 -19.23 14.53 -44.58
CA ASP A 865 -19.94 15.68 -44.04
C ASP A 865 -20.45 15.40 -42.63
N VAL A 866 -19.73 15.91 -41.64
CA VAL A 866 -20.00 15.67 -40.23
C VAL A 866 -21.34 16.26 -39.76
N ASP A 867 -21.85 17.26 -40.46
CA ASP A 867 -23.12 17.92 -40.17
C ASP A 867 -24.31 17.19 -40.82
N ALA A 868 -24.05 16.29 -41.76
CA ALA A 868 -25.07 15.47 -42.36
C ALA A 868 -25.70 14.50 -41.37
N ALA A 869 -26.91 14.82 -40.89
CA ALA A 869 -27.64 13.97 -39.95
C ALA A 869 -28.10 12.67 -40.64
N PRO A 870 -28.05 11.52 -39.94
CA PRO A 870 -28.64 10.28 -40.42
C PRO A 870 -30.15 10.42 -40.59
N VAL A 871 -30.68 9.89 -41.73
CA VAL A 871 -32.11 9.89 -42.06
C VAL A 871 -32.64 8.46 -42.00
N GLU A 872 -33.73 8.24 -41.30
CA GLU A 872 -34.42 6.96 -41.28
C GLU A 872 -35.07 6.67 -42.62
N VAL A 873 -34.74 5.57 -43.25
CA VAL A 873 -35.26 5.17 -44.57
C VAL A 873 -36.18 3.95 -44.52
N PHE A 874 -36.02 3.12 -43.48
CA PHE A 874 -36.76 1.87 -43.32
C PHE A 874 -36.77 1.42 -41.86
N HIS A 875 -37.82 0.74 -41.44
CA HIS A 875 -37.88 0.18 -40.10
C HIS A 875 -38.75 -1.07 -40.03
N CYS A 876 -38.52 -1.89 -38.99
CA CYS A 876 -39.34 -3.03 -38.60
C CYS A 876 -39.66 -2.94 -37.12
N GLY A 877 -40.76 -3.57 -36.68
CA GLY A 877 -41.13 -3.67 -35.26
C GLY A 877 -41.99 -2.51 -34.75
N VAL A 878 -42.28 -2.53 -33.47
CA VAL A 878 -43.26 -1.65 -32.79
C VAL A 878 -42.52 -0.49 -32.12
N ALA A 879 -43.03 0.74 -32.31
CA ALA A 879 -42.45 1.92 -31.63
C ALA A 879 -42.95 2.07 -30.19
N ASP A 880 -44.30 2.01 -29.99
CA ASP A 880 -44.94 2.29 -28.70
C ASP A 880 -45.91 1.14 -28.30
N THR A 881 -47.16 1.21 -28.68
CA THR A 881 -48.18 0.19 -28.40
C THR A 881 -48.83 -0.29 -29.68
N GLY A 882 -49.31 -1.51 -29.71
CA GLY A 882 -50.05 -2.07 -30.82
C GLY A 882 -49.44 -3.34 -31.44
N PRO A 883 -50.06 -3.88 -32.51
CA PRO A 883 -49.57 -5.03 -33.22
C PRO A 883 -48.32 -4.69 -34.01
N ASP A 884 -47.48 -5.72 -34.28
CA ASP A 884 -46.27 -5.54 -35.11
C ASP A 884 -46.68 -5.11 -36.52
N PRO A 885 -46.28 -3.91 -36.99
CA PRO A 885 -46.64 -3.42 -38.31
C PRO A 885 -45.86 -4.10 -39.45
N GLY A 886 -44.92 -5.05 -39.09
CA GLY A 886 -43.95 -5.60 -40.00
C GLY A 886 -42.90 -4.55 -40.40
N CYS A 887 -42.27 -4.74 -41.59
CA CYS A 887 -41.24 -3.83 -42.08
C CYS A 887 -41.81 -2.83 -43.09
N ARG A 888 -41.49 -1.54 -42.91
CA ARG A 888 -42.05 -0.45 -43.68
C ARG A 888 -41.02 0.61 -44.07
N VAL A 889 -41.25 1.30 -45.19
CA VAL A 889 -40.51 2.50 -45.59
C VAL A 889 -40.86 3.64 -44.60
N ALA A 890 -39.82 4.32 -44.11
CA ALA A 890 -40.04 5.46 -43.21
C ALA A 890 -40.79 6.58 -43.97
N PRO A 891 -41.73 7.29 -43.34
CA PRO A 891 -42.34 8.48 -43.96
C PRO A 891 -41.25 9.53 -44.17
N ARG A 892 -41.28 10.17 -45.38
CA ARG A 892 -40.35 11.25 -45.74
C ARG A 892 -40.57 12.50 -44.90
#